data_4d4a27b17e6608a1f8232bc1359c2d94
#
_entry.id   4d4a27b17e6608a1f8232bc1359c2d94
#
_cell.length_a   1.000
_cell.length_b   1.000
_cell.length_c   1.000
_cell.angle_alpha   90.00
_cell.angle_beta   90.00
_cell.angle_gamma   90.00
#
_symmetry.space_group_name_H-M   'P 1'
#
loop_
_entity.id
_entity.type
_entity.pdbx_description
1 polymer ?
#
loop_
_entity_poly.entity_id
_entity_poly.type
_entity_poly.pdbx_seq_one_letter_code
_entity_poly.pdbx_strand_id
1 'polypeptide(L)'
;MNASLCPPPDHSRVQYETIMHPRSAYFQFLIVAAVVAVSNLPASNAAEYSVQNLSDEQSAEYDLDASFYSKVTPVEGILIATSDNVSDLAHLEAAYQFGMIMQRISPPIAQRIRDKKVLCILIGHKELTSQLPQFASKKTGKELDFYNWRSRGFLTHKNGRPTVVFAEEDVLEYEGGMQIESILIHEFGHVIHGAGFDKGLQDRLTECFENVKKSGTWNDGRAAQRFRRVKGGTRVSLFDELVKAFPDQSPVLIKACLDGGDILVNGEPTNSKVMVNGDDKVLIMFGGEKQCYAAKNRAEYWAEGVQCWYDTNRTMDHDHNHIHTREQLIAYDPLMARLCKDVLGDSNWRFISPRKRAGEEHLKGFDPSQSPKVVDPEHIENAAYDYYDKYWKDYWRRLRDKHAATVTAHPVPASPEWLTYPGGEGPGHGKHVVLVAADQEYRSEQSMPMLAKILSKRHGFDCTVLFSLNKKGEVDPTQKIRWQDKTVMHSIPGLEHLASADLLVLFPRLITLPDDQIRHIITYLDSGKPVIGIRTANHGFLENFPYVKDGKNVRFGDDVLGGSFRGHHGNWHADSTRGILVEEMKNHPILTGVANIWGPSDVYRTYAKDAALPTNCQALVYGQPLMGRQADDLVNTKKEPLPIAWTKTWTGTTGKTARVFHVTMGSGKDYESPGLRRLTINAAYWCLGMEKLIPPTSNVDLVGDYKPLASGFNYEKLGVIPRKPADFQ
;
A
#
# COMPACT_ATOMS: atom_id res chain seq x y z
N MET A 1 28.58 -34.77 -42.87
CA MET A 1 28.02 -35.95 -42.19
C MET A 1 26.83 -35.49 -41.40
N ASN A 2 25.70 -36.02 -41.79
CA ASN A 2 24.35 -35.63 -41.30
C ASN A 2 24.13 -36.00 -39.83
N ALA A 3 23.49 -35.12 -39.07
CA ALA A 3 22.69 -35.45 -37.93
C ALA A 3 21.43 -34.55 -37.91
N SER A 4 20.31 -35.21 -38.04
CA SER A 4 18.95 -34.74 -38.22
C SER A 4 18.38 -34.05 -36.98
N LEU A 5 17.65 -32.97 -37.23
CA LEU A 5 16.78 -32.26 -36.30
C LEU A 5 15.42 -32.99 -36.20
N CYS A 6 14.92 -33.22 -34.99
CA CYS A 6 13.54 -33.55 -34.70
C CYS A 6 12.80 -32.29 -34.24
N PRO A 7 11.55 -32.06 -34.66
CA PRO A 7 10.74 -30.91 -34.23
C PRO A 7 9.97 -31.18 -32.93
N PRO A 8 9.50 -30.13 -32.21
CA PRO A 8 8.73 -30.25 -30.99
C PRO A 8 7.24 -30.53 -31.24
N PRO A 9 6.51 -31.10 -30.28
CA PRO A 9 5.11 -31.46 -30.48
C PRO A 9 4.15 -30.28 -30.33
N ASP A 10 3.16 -30.34 -31.20
CA ASP A 10 2.02 -29.45 -31.37
C ASP A 10 0.98 -29.64 -30.24
N HIS A 11 0.55 -28.57 -29.56
CA HIS A 11 -0.57 -28.57 -28.64
C HIS A 11 -1.77 -27.87 -29.27
N SER A 12 -2.62 -28.66 -29.95
CA SER A 12 -3.95 -28.19 -30.36
C SER A 12 -5.06 -28.99 -29.69
N ARG A 13 -5.90 -28.26 -28.98
CA ARG A 13 -7.35 -28.44 -28.72
C ARG A 13 -7.87 -29.79 -28.29
N VAL A 14 -8.41 -29.88 -27.09
CA VAL A 14 -9.46 -30.84 -26.71
C VAL A 14 -10.76 -30.04 -26.53
N GLN A 15 -11.73 -30.36 -27.40
CA GLN A 15 -13.13 -29.95 -27.32
C GLN A 15 -13.88 -30.87 -26.35
N TYR A 16 -14.73 -30.29 -25.51
CA TYR A 16 -15.74 -31.03 -24.75
C TYR A 16 -16.99 -31.23 -25.61
N GLU A 17 -17.31 -32.44 -25.96
CA GLU A 17 -18.63 -32.82 -26.48
C GLU A 17 -19.52 -33.34 -25.36
N THR A 18 -20.71 -32.74 -25.28
CA THR A 18 -21.84 -33.13 -24.43
C THR A 18 -22.59 -34.26 -25.07
N ILE A 19 -22.78 -35.40 -24.39
CA ILE A 19 -23.73 -36.43 -24.83
C ILE A 19 -24.77 -36.67 -23.74
N MET A 20 -26.03 -36.42 -24.11
CA MET A 20 -27.25 -36.78 -23.34
C MET A 20 -27.85 -38.12 -23.77
N HIS A 21 -28.18 -38.92 -22.74
CA HIS A 21 -29.25 -39.94 -22.59
C HIS A 21 -29.57 -40.97 -23.73
N PRO A 22 -30.19 -42.22 -23.46
CA PRO A 22 -31.31 -42.45 -22.55
C PRO A 22 -31.44 -43.83 -21.86
N ARG A 23 -32.24 -43.84 -20.79
CA ARG A 23 -33.25 -44.80 -20.24
C ARG A 23 -33.08 -46.34 -20.26
N SER A 24 -33.22 -46.88 -19.06
CA SER A 24 -34.05 -48.03 -18.54
C SER A 24 -33.65 -49.48 -18.82
N ALA A 25 -33.45 -50.22 -17.75
CA ALA A 25 -34.09 -51.51 -17.53
C ALA A 25 -33.90 -52.00 -16.07
N TYR A 26 -34.97 -52.47 -15.49
CA TYR A 26 -35.11 -53.12 -14.20
C TYR A 26 -34.21 -54.36 -14.05
N PHE A 27 -33.57 -54.49 -12.86
CA PHE A 27 -33.28 -55.83 -12.29
C PHE A 27 -33.48 -55.76 -10.77
N GLN A 28 -34.48 -56.48 -10.29
CA GLN A 28 -34.68 -56.86 -8.90
C GLN A 28 -33.62 -57.84 -8.49
N PHE A 29 -32.91 -57.59 -7.38
CA PHE A 29 -32.24 -58.62 -6.61
C PHE A 29 -32.52 -58.48 -5.12
N LEU A 30 -32.87 -59.62 -4.51
CA LEU A 30 -33.25 -59.84 -3.13
C LEU A 30 -32.25 -59.15 -2.14
N ILE A 31 -32.81 -58.40 -1.21
CA ILE A 31 -32.13 -57.97 0.00
C ILE A 31 -32.26 -59.09 1.04
N VAL A 32 -31.14 -59.74 1.35
CA VAL A 32 -30.99 -60.52 2.59
C VAL A 32 -30.72 -59.53 3.68
N ALA A 33 -31.66 -59.32 4.57
CA ALA A 33 -31.51 -58.50 5.76
C ALA A 33 -30.53 -59.16 6.75
N ALA A 34 -29.27 -58.71 6.76
CA ALA A 34 -28.39 -58.88 7.90
C ALA A 34 -28.68 -57.74 8.88
N VAL A 35 -29.43 -58.03 9.91
CA VAL A 35 -29.58 -57.15 11.05
C VAL A 35 -28.23 -57.10 11.78
N VAL A 36 -27.39 -56.15 11.43
CA VAL A 36 -26.28 -55.74 12.29
C VAL A 36 -26.92 -54.89 13.38
N ALA A 37 -26.93 -55.38 14.58
CA ALA A 37 -27.25 -54.60 15.78
C ALA A 37 -26.25 -53.46 15.86
N VAL A 38 -26.62 -52.29 15.35
CA VAL A 38 -26.01 -51.05 15.73
C VAL A 38 -26.36 -50.86 17.20
N SER A 39 -25.41 -51.15 18.07
CA SER A 39 -25.46 -50.72 19.45
C SER A 39 -25.66 -49.21 19.44
N ASN A 40 -26.86 -48.78 19.72
CA ASN A 40 -27.15 -47.41 20.15
C ASN A 40 -26.31 -47.16 21.42
N LEU A 41 -25.13 -46.59 21.22
CA LEU A 41 -24.52 -45.84 22.31
C LEU A 41 -25.52 -44.70 22.62
N PRO A 42 -25.95 -44.57 23.87
CA PRO A 42 -26.85 -43.48 24.23
C PRO A 42 -26.24 -42.18 23.72
N ALA A 43 -27.05 -41.35 23.07
CA ALA A 43 -26.70 -39.93 22.92
C ALA A 43 -26.26 -39.50 24.33
N SER A 44 -24.97 -39.17 24.48
CA SER A 44 -24.47 -38.71 25.75
C SER A 44 -25.30 -37.48 26.10
N ASN A 45 -26.08 -37.58 27.19
CA ASN A 45 -26.60 -36.39 27.83
C ASN A 45 -25.42 -35.46 27.97
N ALA A 46 -25.38 -34.34 27.23
CA ALA A 46 -24.46 -33.29 27.50
C ALA A 46 -24.57 -33.01 28.99
N ALA A 47 -23.51 -33.23 29.75
CA ALA A 47 -23.54 -32.98 31.18
C ALA A 47 -24.05 -31.54 31.32
N GLU A 48 -25.11 -31.34 32.09
CA GLU A 48 -25.72 -30.02 32.22
C GLU A 48 -24.74 -29.19 33.07
N TYR A 49 -23.83 -28.49 32.36
CA TYR A 49 -22.90 -27.57 33.04
C TYR A 49 -23.69 -26.39 33.60
N SER A 50 -23.25 -25.88 34.73
CA SER A 50 -23.89 -24.73 35.39
C SER A 50 -22.85 -23.71 35.80
N VAL A 51 -23.16 -22.45 35.63
CA VAL A 51 -22.39 -21.34 36.20
C VAL A 51 -22.63 -21.26 37.68
N GLN A 52 -21.57 -21.19 38.46
CA GLN A 52 -21.57 -21.16 39.91
C GLN A 52 -20.82 -19.91 40.43
N ASN A 53 -21.09 -19.52 41.69
CA ASN A 53 -20.25 -18.53 42.35
C ASN A 53 -18.90 -19.13 42.72
N LEU A 54 -17.84 -18.34 42.59
CA LEU A 54 -16.50 -18.71 43.02
C LEU A 54 -16.51 -18.98 44.56
N SER A 55 -16.06 -20.17 45.00
CA SER A 55 -15.91 -20.47 46.40
C SER A 55 -14.52 -20.05 46.93
N ASP A 56 -14.39 -19.88 48.25
CA ASP A 56 -13.10 -19.57 48.89
C ASP A 56 -12.06 -20.67 48.62
N GLU A 57 -12.49 -21.93 48.60
CA GLU A 57 -11.62 -23.07 48.29
C GLU A 57 -11.08 -22.99 46.83
N GLN A 58 -11.94 -22.73 45.86
CA GLN A 58 -11.54 -22.56 44.44
C GLN A 58 -10.66 -21.32 44.24
N SER A 59 -10.98 -20.22 44.95
CA SER A 59 -10.17 -19.00 44.92
C SER A 59 -8.74 -19.31 45.42
N ALA A 60 -8.61 -20.00 46.54
CA ALA A 60 -7.31 -20.37 47.11
C ALA A 60 -6.58 -21.42 46.23
N GLU A 61 -7.30 -22.45 45.73
CA GLU A 61 -6.71 -23.49 44.91
C GLU A 61 -6.18 -22.97 43.55
N TYR A 62 -6.91 -22.08 42.91
CA TYR A 62 -6.58 -21.56 41.56
C TYR A 62 -5.89 -20.22 41.57
N ASP A 63 -5.58 -19.66 42.77
CA ASP A 63 -4.95 -18.34 42.94
C ASP A 63 -5.76 -17.24 42.21
N LEU A 64 -7.07 -17.24 42.44
CA LEU A 64 -8.01 -16.29 41.83
C LEU A 64 -8.33 -15.15 42.80
N ASP A 65 -8.21 -13.92 42.37
CA ASP A 65 -8.62 -12.74 43.12
C ASP A 65 -10.16 -12.66 43.18
N ALA A 66 -10.75 -13.01 44.30
CA ALA A 66 -12.20 -12.99 44.50
C ALA A 66 -12.83 -11.58 44.43
N SER A 67 -12.03 -10.52 44.45
CA SER A 67 -12.54 -9.17 44.18
C SER A 67 -12.81 -8.90 42.70
N PHE A 68 -12.23 -9.71 41.82
CA PHE A 68 -12.42 -9.63 40.35
C PHE A 68 -13.20 -10.82 39.81
N TYR A 69 -12.83 -12.04 40.17
CA TYR A 69 -13.49 -13.26 39.70
C TYR A 69 -14.66 -13.62 40.59
N SER A 70 -15.82 -13.79 40.04
CA SER A 70 -17.04 -14.12 40.79
C SER A 70 -17.74 -15.36 40.25
N LYS A 71 -17.56 -15.69 38.99
CA LYS A 71 -18.26 -16.81 38.31
C LYS A 71 -17.27 -17.91 37.89
N VAL A 72 -17.67 -19.15 38.12
CA VAL A 72 -16.89 -20.33 37.71
C VAL A 72 -17.80 -21.41 37.08
N THR A 73 -17.20 -22.24 36.21
CA THR A 73 -17.82 -23.45 35.68
C THR A 73 -16.81 -24.59 35.63
N PRO A 74 -16.91 -25.59 36.49
CA PRO A 74 -16.07 -26.80 36.39
C PRO A 74 -16.48 -27.67 35.20
N VAL A 75 -15.49 -28.12 34.43
CA VAL A 75 -15.71 -29.05 33.30
C VAL A 75 -14.51 -29.97 33.13
N GLU A 76 -14.69 -31.28 33.27
CA GLU A 76 -13.68 -32.31 32.96
C GLU A 76 -12.27 -32.05 33.58
N GLY A 77 -12.19 -31.48 34.78
CA GLY A 77 -10.93 -31.11 35.44
C GLY A 77 -10.35 -29.77 34.98
N ILE A 78 -11.08 -29.00 34.22
CA ILE A 78 -10.79 -27.61 33.85
C ILE A 78 -11.71 -26.72 34.67
N LEU A 79 -11.22 -25.59 35.19
CA LEU A 79 -12.03 -24.57 35.83
C LEU A 79 -12.11 -23.34 34.91
N ILE A 80 -13.30 -22.99 34.44
CA ILE A 80 -13.56 -21.74 33.75
C ILE A 80 -13.85 -20.68 34.82
N ALA A 81 -13.17 -19.55 34.80
CA ALA A 81 -13.34 -18.45 35.77
C ALA A 81 -13.44 -17.09 35.06
N THR A 82 -14.35 -16.24 35.53
CA THR A 82 -14.58 -14.89 34.94
C THR A 82 -15.01 -13.87 36.00
N SER A 83 -14.98 -12.60 35.59
CA SER A 83 -15.73 -11.53 36.25
C SER A 83 -17.24 -11.67 36.01
N ASP A 84 -18.04 -10.84 36.68
CA ASP A 84 -19.49 -10.71 36.47
C ASP A 84 -19.87 -10.19 35.08
N ASN A 85 -18.93 -9.54 34.36
CA ASN A 85 -19.17 -8.92 33.06
C ASN A 85 -19.33 -9.92 31.91
N VAL A 86 -18.84 -11.15 32.10
CA VAL A 86 -18.90 -12.22 31.08
C VAL A 86 -20.27 -12.90 31.11
N SER A 87 -20.85 -13.16 29.94
CA SER A 87 -22.13 -13.85 29.80
C SER A 87 -22.05 -15.30 30.32
N ASP A 88 -23.10 -15.74 31.02
CA ASP A 88 -23.23 -17.15 31.43
C ASP A 88 -23.27 -18.08 30.20
N LEU A 89 -23.81 -17.62 29.09
CA LEU A 89 -23.80 -18.40 27.83
C LEU A 89 -22.39 -18.65 27.30
N ALA A 90 -21.44 -17.70 27.52
CA ALA A 90 -20.04 -17.93 27.16
C ALA A 90 -19.37 -19.00 28.00
N HIS A 91 -19.67 -19.04 29.31
CA HIS A 91 -19.26 -20.15 30.19
C HIS A 91 -19.78 -21.49 29.69
N LEU A 92 -21.08 -21.56 29.37
CA LEU A 92 -21.75 -22.79 28.96
C LEU A 92 -21.25 -23.29 27.59
N GLU A 93 -21.02 -22.38 26.66
CA GLU A 93 -20.47 -22.73 25.34
C GLU A 93 -18.99 -23.20 25.49
N ALA A 94 -18.18 -22.52 26.28
CA ALA A 94 -16.82 -22.96 26.53
C ALA A 94 -16.78 -24.33 27.22
N ALA A 95 -17.64 -24.55 28.23
CA ALA A 95 -17.77 -25.84 28.91
C ALA A 95 -18.22 -26.94 27.95
N TYR A 96 -19.18 -26.66 27.07
CA TYR A 96 -19.61 -27.58 26.03
C TYR A 96 -18.45 -27.99 25.12
N GLN A 97 -17.69 -27.02 24.58
CA GLN A 97 -16.57 -27.32 23.69
C GLN A 97 -15.49 -28.15 24.39
N PHE A 98 -15.08 -27.78 25.61
CA PHE A 98 -14.13 -28.58 26.41
C PHE A 98 -14.65 -30.00 26.70
N GLY A 99 -15.90 -30.11 27.11
CA GLY A 99 -16.54 -31.41 27.38
C GLY A 99 -16.55 -32.31 26.15
N MET A 100 -16.94 -31.76 25.01
CA MET A 100 -16.99 -32.49 23.75
C MET A 100 -15.62 -33.02 23.31
N ILE A 101 -14.55 -32.25 23.54
CA ILE A 101 -13.18 -32.66 23.23
C ILE A 101 -12.68 -33.65 24.28
N MET A 102 -12.79 -33.36 25.57
CA MET A 102 -12.25 -34.16 26.66
C MET A 102 -12.86 -35.58 26.72
N GLN A 103 -14.14 -35.73 26.33
CA GLN A 103 -14.80 -37.02 26.26
C GLN A 103 -14.35 -37.90 25.06
N ARG A 104 -13.68 -37.29 24.08
CA ARG A 104 -13.30 -37.94 22.81
C ARG A 104 -11.80 -38.18 22.66
N ILE A 105 -10.99 -37.42 23.37
CA ILE A 105 -9.54 -37.66 23.35
C ILE A 105 -9.16 -38.95 24.09
N SER A 106 -8.00 -39.48 23.74
CA SER A 106 -7.48 -40.70 24.36
C SER A 106 -7.53 -40.66 25.90
N PRO A 107 -8.11 -41.63 26.59
CA PRO A 107 -8.28 -41.57 28.07
C PRO A 107 -7.00 -41.27 28.88
N PRO A 108 -5.82 -41.81 28.51
CA PRO A 108 -4.57 -41.44 29.24
C PRO A 108 -4.21 -39.98 29.06
N ILE A 109 -4.50 -39.37 27.92
CA ILE A 109 -4.27 -37.92 27.63
C ILE A 109 -5.25 -37.10 28.45
N ALA A 110 -6.54 -37.44 28.41
CA ALA A 110 -7.58 -36.80 29.21
C ALA A 110 -7.23 -36.81 30.72
N GLN A 111 -6.73 -37.94 31.24
CA GLN A 111 -6.35 -38.02 32.64
C GLN A 111 -5.17 -37.11 32.98
N ARG A 112 -4.12 -37.07 32.16
CA ARG A 112 -3.00 -36.15 32.34
C ARG A 112 -3.44 -34.67 32.35
N ILE A 113 -4.40 -34.30 31.54
CA ILE A 113 -4.95 -32.92 31.49
C ILE A 113 -5.73 -32.65 32.80
N ARG A 114 -6.59 -33.57 33.27
CA ARG A 114 -7.32 -33.43 34.53
C ARG A 114 -6.38 -33.25 35.72
N ASP A 115 -5.30 -34.05 35.75
CA ASP A 115 -4.30 -33.99 36.85
C ASP A 115 -3.57 -32.63 36.89
N LYS A 116 -3.56 -31.88 35.79
CA LYS A 116 -2.96 -30.53 35.74
C LYS A 116 -3.87 -29.43 36.25
N LYS A 117 -5.16 -29.73 36.49
CA LYS A 117 -6.14 -28.73 36.96
C LYS A 117 -6.08 -27.46 36.16
N VAL A 118 -6.31 -27.56 34.87
CA VAL A 118 -6.20 -26.43 33.91
C VAL A 118 -7.14 -25.31 34.32
N LEU A 119 -6.65 -24.07 34.30
CA LEU A 119 -7.47 -22.87 34.46
C LEU A 119 -7.79 -22.27 33.10
N CYS A 120 -9.06 -21.99 32.86
CA CYS A 120 -9.52 -21.20 31.74
C CYS A 120 -10.05 -19.85 32.23
N ILE A 121 -9.57 -18.77 31.65
CA ILE A 121 -10.08 -17.42 31.93
C ILE A 121 -10.72 -16.87 30.69
N LEU A 122 -11.99 -16.47 30.75
CA LEU A 122 -12.65 -15.71 29.72
C LEU A 122 -12.53 -14.21 30.02
N ILE A 123 -12.20 -13.45 28.99
CA ILE A 123 -12.13 -11.97 29.02
C ILE A 123 -13.47 -11.45 28.51
N GLY A 124 -14.17 -10.60 29.24
CA GLY A 124 -15.40 -9.98 28.78
C GLY A 124 -15.18 -9.09 27.55
N HIS A 125 -16.19 -8.97 26.71
CA HIS A 125 -16.12 -8.18 25.46
C HIS A 125 -15.86 -6.67 25.68
N LYS A 126 -15.99 -6.18 26.93
CA LYS A 126 -15.63 -4.80 27.33
C LYS A 126 -14.38 -4.74 28.22
N GLU A 127 -13.71 -5.87 28.45
CA GLU A 127 -12.54 -5.96 29.29
C GLU A 127 -11.27 -6.03 28.45
N LEU A 128 -10.20 -5.44 28.97
CA LEU A 128 -8.86 -5.55 28.39
C LEU A 128 -8.05 -6.59 29.18
N THR A 129 -7.19 -7.33 28.50
CA THR A 129 -6.34 -8.36 29.12
C THR A 129 -5.53 -7.81 30.30
N SER A 130 -5.05 -6.56 30.20
CA SER A 130 -4.27 -5.90 31.26
C SER A 130 -5.09 -5.54 32.50
N GLN A 131 -6.42 -5.64 32.46
CA GLN A 131 -7.30 -5.40 33.60
C GLN A 131 -7.49 -6.65 34.46
N LEU A 132 -7.18 -7.83 33.94
CA LEU A 132 -7.26 -9.07 34.65
C LEU A 132 -6.10 -9.15 35.71
N PRO A 133 -6.35 -9.52 36.97
CA PRO A 133 -5.33 -9.50 38.03
C PRO A 133 -4.06 -10.29 37.68
N GLN A 134 -4.19 -11.48 37.04
CA GLN A 134 -3.06 -12.31 36.64
C GLN A 134 -2.26 -11.74 35.48
N PHE A 135 -2.82 -10.79 34.72
CA PHE A 135 -2.26 -10.26 33.48
C PHE A 135 -2.04 -8.75 33.52
N ALA A 136 -2.12 -8.14 34.71
CA ALA A 136 -1.77 -6.73 34.91
C ALA A 136 -0.38 -6.44 34.33
N SER A 137 -0.30 -5.47 33.44
CA SER A 137 0.92 -5.16 32.69
C SER A 137 1.58 -3.87 33.21
N LYS A 138 2.92 -3.85 33.26
CA LYS A 138 3.70 -2.63 33.52
C LYS A 138 3.94 -1.80 32.26
N LYS A 139 3.49 -2.26 31.12
CA LYS A 139 3.58 -1.54 29.82
C LYS A 139 2.69 -0.32 29.84
N THR A 140 3.03 0.69 29.04
CA THR A 140 2.26 1.94 28.90
C THR A 140 2.18 2.36 27.43
N GLY A 141 1.20 3.22 27.09
CA GLY A 141 1.02 3.77 25.75
C GLY A 141 0.91 2.67 24.69
N LYS A 142 1.53 2.86 23.52
CA LYS A 142 1.44 1.93 22.37
C LYS A 142 1.83 0.49 22.68
N GLU A 143 2.75 0.25 23.63
CA GLU A 143 3.12 -1.11 24.01
C GLU A 143 2.00 -1.81 24.79
N LEU A 144 1.27 -1.06 25.63
CA LEU A 144 0.11 -1.56 26.35
C LEU A 144 -1.06 -1.80 25.40
N ASP A 145 -1.28 -0.89 24.45
CA ASP A 145 -2.31 -1.02 23.42
C ASP A 145 -2.08 -2.27 22.57
N PHE A 146 -0.84 -2.48 22.12
CA PHE A 146 -0.46 -3.69 21.41
C PHE A 146 -0.64 -4.96 22.23
N TYR A 147 -0.30 -4.93 23.52
CA TYR A 147 -0.51 -6.06 24.43
C TYR A 147 -2.01 -6.40 24.55
N ASN A 148 -2.87 -5.42 24.78
CA ASN A 148 -4.31 -5.62 24.89
C ASN A 148 -4.95 -6.11 23.60
N TRP A 149 -4.53 -5.57 22.46
CA TRP A 149 -5.00 -6.03 21.15
C TRP A 149 -4.56 -7.46 20.83
N ARG A 150 -3.28 -7.79 21.07
CA ARG A 150 -2.70 -9.07 20.64
C ARG A 150 -3.01 -10.23 21.58
N SER A 151 -3.27 -9.96 22.85
CA SER A 151 -3.34 -10.97 23.91
C SER A 151 -4.77 -11.26 24.34
N ARG A 152 -5.68 -11.56 23.38
CA ARG A 152 -7.04 -11.95 23.68
C ARG A 152 -7.30 -13.47 23.53
N GLY A 153 -6.32 -14.23 23.04
CA GLY A 153 -6.29 -15.69 22.98
C GLY A 153 -4.85 -16.16 23.15
N PHE A 154 -4.56 -16.97 24.19
CA PHE A 154 -3.23 -17.54 24.41
C PHE A 154 -3.22 -18.59 25.53
N LEU A 155 -2.24 -19.51 25.48
CA LEU A 155 -1.87 -20.39 26.57
C LEU A 155 -0.65 -19.83 27.32
N THR A 156 -0.69 -19.86 28.63
CA THR A 156 0.44 -19.57 29.50
C THR A 156 0.50 -20.56 30.72
N HIS A 157 1.51 -20.41 31.57
CA HIS A 157 1.60 -21.15 32.82
C HIS A 157 1.70 -20.17 33.98
N LYS A 158 0.78 -20.30 34.93
CA LYS A 158 0.79 -19.55 36.20
C LYS A 158 0.96 -20.52 37.34
N ASN A 159 1.98 -20.29 38.17
CA ASN A 159 2.33 -21.18 39.27
C ASN A 159 2.44 -22.66 38.89
N GLY A 160 2.97 -22.95 37.67
CA GLY A 160 3.12 -24.31 37.12
C GLY A 160 1.84 -24.90 36.55
N ARG A 161 0.71 -24.22 36.61
CA ARG A 161 -0.59 -24.63 36.07
C ARG A 161 -0.79 -24.09 34.65
N PRO A 162 -1.20 -24.93 33.69
CA PRO A 162 -1.63 -24.43 32.39
C PRO A 162 -2.84 -23.50 32.57
N THR A 163 -2.72 -22.28 32.06
CA THR A 163 -3.78 -21.27 32.10
C THR A 163 -4.07 -20.82 30.67
N VAL A 164 -5.25 -21.17 30.16
CA VAL A 164 -5.72 -20.79 28.83
C VAL A 164 -6.64 -19.58 28.93
N VAL A 165 -6.46 -18.63 28.04
CA VAL A 165 -7.20 -17.37 28.05
C VAL A 165 -7.80 -17.15 26.67
N PHE A 166 -9.04 -16.73 26.57
CA PHE A 166 -9.67 -16.27 25.33
C PHE A 166 -10.86 -15.36 25.63
N ALA A 167 -11.32 -14.67 24.61
CA ALA A 167 -12.32 -13.65 24.74
C ALA A 167 -13.74 -14.21 24.60
N GLU A 168 -14.68 -13.62 25.33
CA GLU A 168 -16.11 -13.92 25.27
C GLU A 168 -16.64 -13.80 23.84
N GLU A 169 -16.24 -12.74 23.14
CA GLU A 169 -16.64 -12.46 21.77
C GLU A 169 -16.20 -13.52 20.75
N ASP A 170 -15.11 -14.25 21.05
CA ASP A 170 -14.64 -15.33 20.19
C ASP A 170 -15.40 -16.64 20.50
N VAL A 171 -15.77 -16.86 21.75
CA VAL A 171 -16.52 -18.04 22.19
C VAL A 171 -17.94 -18.03 21.65
N LEU A 172 -18.62 -16.87 21.66
CA LEU A 172 -20.00 -16.71 21.18
C LEU A 172 -20.08 -16.09 19.78
N GLU A 173 -18.93 -15.86 19.13
CA GLU A 173 -18.82 -15.26 17.80
C GLU A 173 -19.60 -13.94 17.68
N TYR A 174 -19.42 -13.02 18.62
CA TYR A 174 -20.02 -11.69 18.54
C TYR A 174 -19.53 -10.94 17.31
N GLU A 175 -20.31 -10.03 16.80
CA GLU A 175 -19.86 -9.13 15.73
C GLU A 175 -18.68 -8.29 16.22
N GLY A 176 -17.57 -8.30 15.49
CA GLY A 176 -16.30 -7.67 15.86
C GLY A 176 -15.28 -8.62 16.50
N GLY A 177 -15.71 -9.80 16.98
CA GLY A 177 -14.82 -10.89 17.40
C GLY A 177 -14.38 -11.79 16.24
N MET A 178 -13.68 -12.87 16.59
CA MET A 178 -13.23 -13.89 15.63
C MET A 178 -14.43 -14.78 15.26
N GLN A 179 -14.87 -14.73 14.02
CA GLN A 179 -16.05 -15.46 13.54
C GLN A 179 -15.71 -16.55 12.52
N ILE A 180 -14.43 -16.76 12.25
CA ILE A 180 -13.93 -17.61 11.18
C ILE A 180 -13.12 -18.80 11.66
N GLU A 181 -12.88 -18.89 12.96
CA GLU A 181 -12.21 -20.01 13.64
C GLU A 181 -12.64 -20.08 15.11
N SER A 182 -12.41 -21.22 15.77
CA SER A 182 -12.52 -21.31 17.23
C SER A 182 -11.15 -21.13 17.87
N ILE A 183 -10.89 -19.97 18.46
CA ILE A 183 -9.69 -19.70 19.26
C ILE A 183 -9.61 -20.65 20.45
N LEU A 184 -10.75 -21.00 21.07
CA LEU A 184 -10.80 -21.97 22.15
C LEU A 184 -10.18 -23.32 21.73
N ILE A 185 -10.56 -23.84 20.57
CA ILE A 185 -10.04 -25.14 20.08
C ILE A 185 -8.55 -25.04 19.77
N HIS A 186 -8.08 -23.89 19.24
CA HIS A 186 -6.66 -23.64 19.01
C HIS A 186 -5.85 -23.69 20.32
N GLU A 187 -6.23 -22.86 21.27
CA GLU A 187 -5.51 -22.75 22.55
C GLU A 187 -5.62 -24.04 23.37
N PHE A 188 -6.76 -24.74 23.29
CA PHE A 188 -6.90 -26.05 23.91
C PHE A 188 -6.03 -27.11 23.23
N GLY A 189 -5.80 -26.99 21.94
CA GLY A 189 -4.78 -27.77 21.23
C GLY A 189 -3.41 -27.64 21.89
N HIS A 190 -2.99 -26.44 22.27
CA HIS A 190 -1.75 -26.24 23.02
C HIS A 190 -1.79 -26.87 24.41
N VAL A 191 -2.94 -26.87 25.11
CA VAL A 191 -3.09 -27.58 26.40
C VAL A 191 -2.93 -29.08 26.20
N ILE A 192 -3.56 -29.68 25.21
CA ILE A 192 -3.43 -31.11 24.86
C ILE A 192 -1.96 -31.45 24.60
N HIS A 193 -1.25 -30.63 23.85
CA HIS A 193 0.18 -30.82 23.57
C HIS A 193 1.04 -30.70 24.83
N GLY A 194 0.89 -29.61 25.60
CA GLY A 194 1.75 -29.30 26.73
C GLY A 194 1.49 -30.16 27.98
N ALA A 195 0.22 -30.45 28.26
CA ALA A 195 -0.20 -31.18 29.46
C ALA A 195 -0.52 -32.67 29.18
N GLY A 196 -1.01 -32.96 27.96
CA GLY A 196 -1.51 -34.28 27.64
C GLY A 196 -0.49 -35.23 26.98
N PHE A 197 0.51 -34.73 26.27
CA PHE A 197 1.49 -35.56 25.54
C PHE A 197 2.53 -36.16 26.51
N ASP A 198 2.76 -37.46 26.33
CA ASP A 198 3.96 -38.11 26.84
C ASP A 198 5.12 -37.97 25.86
N LYS A 199 6.31 -38.52 26.23
CA LYS A 199 7.50 -38.45 25.38
C LYS A 199 7.27 -39.05 24.00
N GLY A 200 6.56 -40.17 23.89
CA GLY A 200 6.30 -40.80 22.59
C GLY A 200 5.51 -39.92 21.63
N LEU A 201 4.47 -39.25 22.14
CA LEU A 201 3.67 -38.31 21.37
C LEU A 201 4.46 -37.04 21.01
N GLN A 202 5.32 -36.54 21.93
CA GLN A 202 6.22 -35.42 21.67
C GLN A 202 7.21 -35.74 20.54
N ASP A 203 7.78 -36.94 20.55
CA ASP A 203 8.72 -37.40 19.52
C ASP A 203 8.01 -37.53 18.17
N ARG A 204 6.80 -38.10 18.12
CA ARG A 204 5.98 -38.20 16.90
C ARG A 204 5.60 -36.85 16.32
N LEU A 205 5.17 -35.91 17.16
CA LEU A 205 4.88 -34.55 16.70
C LEU A 205 6.11 -33.88 16.13
N THR A 206 7.29 -34.10 16.75
CA THR A 206 8.56 -33.58 16.23
C THR A 206 8.87 -34.18 14.86
N GLU A 207 8.70 -35.50 14.68
CA GLU A 207 8.91 -36.15 13.38
C GLU A 207 7.97 -35.61 12.30
N CYS A 208 6.67 -35.43 12.61
CA CYS A 208 5.71 -34.82 11.69
C CYS A 208 6.17 -33.41 11.25
N PHE A 209 6.58 -32.57 12.20
CA PHE A 209 7.00 -31.21 11.92
C PHE A 209 8.32 -31.14 11.13
N GLU A 210 9.30 -31.99 11.43
CA GLU A 210 10.54 -32.09 10.63
C GLU A 210 10.28 -32.57 9.21
N ASN A 211 9.27 -33.45 9.01
CA ASN A 211 8.83 -33.84 7.67
C ASN A 211 8.23 -32.65 6.91
N VAL A 212 7.39 -31.83 7.55
CA VAL A 212 6.84 -30.58 6.98
C VAL A 212 7.96 -29.65 6.52
N LYS A 213 8.98 -29.43 7.33
CA LYS A 213 10.14 -28.59 6.94
C LYS A 213 10.88 -29.13 5.71
N LYS A 214 11.02 -30.45 5.59
CA LYS A 214 11.70 -31.08 4.47
C LYS A 214 10.88 -31.06 3.18
N SER A 215 9.57 -31.29 3.29
CA SER A 215 8.67 -31.36 2.14
C SER A 215 8.24 -29.98 1.63
N GLY A 216 8.33 -28.93 2.46
CA GLY A 216 7.75 -27.63 2.18
C GLY A 216 6.23 -27.57 2.36
N THR A 217 5.61 -28.60 2.90
CA THR A 217 4.17 -28.61 3.27
C THR A 217 3.88 -27.42 4.19
N TRP A 218 2.72 -26.77 4.07
CA TRP A 218 2.34 -25.55 4.76
C TRP A 218 3.17 -24.30 4.39
N ASN A 219 3.90 -24.31 3.26
CA ASN A 219 4.54 -23.12 2.69
C ASN A 219 3.74 -22.52 1.53
N ASP A 220 2.58 -23.05 1.24
CA ASP A 220 1.68 -22.67 0.15
C ASP A 220 0.55 -21.71 0.59
N GLY A 221 0.73 -21.06 1.73
CA GLY A 221 -0.15 -19.98 2.16
C GLY A 221 -0.15 -18.84 1.15
N ARG A 222 -1.29 -18.19 0.98
CA ARG A 222 -1.37 -17.02 0.11
C ARG A 222 -0.84 -15.79 0.82
N ALA A 223 0.05 -15.07 0.15
CA ALA A 223 0.49 -13.76 0.62
C ALA A 223 -0.66 -12.76 0.43
N ALA A 224 -1.49 -12.62 1.44
CA ALA A 224 -2.63 -11.71 1.47
C ALA A 224 -2.65 -10.89 2.74
N GLN A 225 -3.25 -9.70 2.71
CA GLN A 225 -3.42 -8.84 3.88
C GLN A 225 -4.80 -8.18 3.87
N ARG A 226 -5.46 -8.18 5.03
CA ARG A 226 -6.73 -7.48 5.20
C ARG A 226 -6.51 -5.97 5.29
N PHE A 227 -7.24 -5.22 4.49
CA PHE A 227 -7.29 -3.76 4.57
C PHE A 227 -8.45 -3.34 5.47
N ARG A 228 -8.15 -2.67 6.60
CA ARG A 228 -9.08 -2.38 7.69
C ARG A 228 -9.36 -0.89 7.89
N ARG A 229 -8.89 -0.02 7.01
CA ARG A 229 -8.98 1.44 7.21
C ARG A 229 -10.30 2.07 6.76
N VAL A 230 -11.19 1.30 6.14
CA VAL A 230 -12.55 1.77 5.83
C VAL A 230 -13.38 1.71 7.10
N LYS A 231 -13.96 2.84 7.50
CA LYS A 231 -14.76 2.97 8.73
C LYS A 231 -16.17 3.48 8.41
N GLY A 232 -17.13 3.05 9.22
CA GLY A 232 -18.51 3.54 9.20
C GLY A 232 -19.41 2.94 8.13
N GLY A 233 -20.72 3.24 8.22
CA GLY A 233 -21.76 2.70 7.36
C GLY A 233 -21.91 3.42 6.01
N THR A 234 -21.25 4.57 5.80
CA THR A 234 -21.30 5.30 4.53
C THR A 234 -20.35 4.66 3.52
N ARG A 235 -20.85 4.40 2.31
CA ARG A 235 -20.02 3.87 1.23
C ARG A 235 -19.04 4.91 0.70
N VAL A 236 -17.76 4.53 0.61
CA VAL A 236 -16.67 5.34 0.09
C VAL A 236 -15.97 4.61 -1.07
N SER A 237 -15.29 5.35 -1.92
CA SER A 237 -14.47 4.75 -2.98
C SER A 237 -13.30 3.97 -2.38
N LEU A 238 -13.23 2.67 -2.64
CA LEU A 238 -12.10 1.85 -2.19
C LEU A 238 -10.78 2.33 -2.81
N PHE A 239 -10.81 2.76 -4.07
CA PHE A 239 -9.64 3.33 -4.73
C PHE A 239 -9.09 4.54 -3.97
N ASP A 240 -9.96 5.50 -3.60
CA ASP A 240 -9.53 6.71 -2.89
C ASP A 240 -9.01 6.38 -1.47
N GLU A 241 -9.63 5.44 -0.78
CA GLU A 241 -9.16 5.01 0.55
C GLU A 241 -7.80 4.30 0.47
N LEU A 242 -7.57 3.48 -0.55
CA LEU A 242 -6.26 2.85 -0.78
C LEU A 242 -5.17 3.87 -1.13
N VAL A 243 -5.46 4.84 -2.01
CA VAL A 243 -4.53 5.93 -2.35
C VAL A 243 -4.18 6.75 -1.11
N LYS A 244 -5.16 7.04 -0.27
CA LYS A 244 -4.96 7.76 1.01
C LYS A 244 -4.12 6.95 2.02
N ALA A 245 -4.37 5.64 2.11
CA ALA A 245 -3.70 4.76 3.06
C ALA A 245 -2.26 4.43 2.66
N PHE A 246 -1.97 4.42 1.36
CA PHE A 246 -0.67 4.06 0.80
C PHE A 246 -0.12 5.18 -0.10
N PRO A 247 0.22 6.35 0.47
CA PRO A 247 0.66 7.52 -0.30
C PRO A 247 1.97 7.30 -1.07
N ASP A 248 2.76 6.31 -0.66
CA ASP A 248 4.00 5.92 -1.34
C ASP A 248 3.76 5.05 -2.59
N GLN A 249 2.50 4.65 -2.85
CA GLN A 249 2.16 3.84 -4.01
C GLN A 249 1.51 4.68 -5.11
N SER A 250 1.86 4.38 -6.36
CA SER A 250 1.28 5.07 -7.51
C SER A 250 -0.22 4.75 -7.64
N PRO A 251 -1.09 5.74 -7.86
CA PRO A 251 -2.51 5.51 -8.14
C PRO A 251 -2.73 4.57 -9.35
N VAL A 252 -1.80 4.57 -10.32
CA VAL A 252 -1.86 3.65 -11.48
C VAL A 252 -1.67 2.20 -11.03
N LEU A 253 -0.72 1.94 -10.12
CA LEU A 253 -0.54 0.62 -9.55
C LEU A 253 -1.78 0.17 -8.76
N ILE A 254 -2.31 1.02 -7.89
CA ILE A 254 -3.51 0.71 -7.09
C ILE A 254 -4.68 0.40 -8.02
N LYS A 255 -4.86 1.19 -9.08
CA LYS A 255 -5.88 0.93 -10.10
C LYS A 255 -5.64 -0.40 -10.82
N ALA A 256 -4.41 -0.69 -11.22
CA ALA A 256 -4.06 -1.95 -11.87
C ALA A 256 -4.31 -3.17 -10.96
N CYS A 257 -4.02 -3.06 -9.66
CA CYS A 257 -4.32 -4.11 -8.67
C CYS A 257 -5.82 -4.34 -8.50
N LEU A 258 -6.63 -3.28 -8.46
CA LEU A 258 -8.10 -3.38 -8.38
C LEU A 258 -8.66 -4.02 -9.66
N ASP A 259 -8.33 -3.47 -10.82
CA ASP A 259 -8.86 -3.94 -12.11
C ASP A 259 -8.26 -5.30 -12.52
N GLY A 260 -7.11 -5.68 -11.97
CA GLY A 260 -6.43 -6.96 -12.17
C GLY A 260 -6.87 -8.09 -11.21
N GLY A 261 -7.80 -7.81 -10.30
CA GLY A 261 -8.34 -8.80 -9.36
C GLY A 261 -7.41 -9.17 -8.20
N ASP A 262 -6.39 -8.35 -7.90
CA ASP A 262 -5.53 -8.54 -6.73
C ASP A 262 -6.17 -8.02 -5.44
N ILE A 263 -7.29 -7.36 -5.52
CA ILE A 263 -8.03 -6.86 -4.37
C ILE A 263 -9.43 -7.45 -4.41
N LEU A 264 -9.76 -8.18 -3.35
CA LEU A 264 -11.05 -8.83 -3.19
C LEU A 264 -11.91 -8.03 -2.21
N VAL A 265 -13.20 -7.92 -2.52
CA VAL A 265 -14.22 -7.40 -1.60
C VAL A 265 -15.21 -8.51 -1.31
N ASN A 266 -15.33 -8.89 -0.05
CA ASN A 266 -16.19 -10.00 0.40
C ASN A 266 -15.87 -11.35 -0.32
N GLY A 267 -14.59 -11.56 -0.66
CA GLY A 267 -14.11 -12.76 -1.33
C GLY A 267 -14.12 -12.70 -2.87
N GLU A 268 -14.74 -11.69 -3.46
CA GLU A 268 -14.86 -11.55 -4.92
C GLU A 268 -13.90 -10.50 -5.48
N PRO A 269 -13.31 -10.74 -6.67
CA PRO A 269 -12.53 -9.73 -7.38
C PRO A 269 -13.34 -8.47 -7.66
N THR A 270 -12.69 -7.33 -7.58
CA THR A 270 -13.36 -6.03 -7.74
C THR A 270 -12.66 -5.17 -8.81
N ASN A 271 -13.05 -3.92 -8.91
CA ASN A 271 -12.45 -2.95 -9.84
C ASN A 271 -12.33 -1.56 -9.19
N SER A 272 -11.69 -0.64 -9.89
CA SER A 272 -11.39 0.72 -9.39
C SER A 272 -12.62 1.61 -9.14
N LYS A 273 -13.83 1.16 -9.48
CA LYS A 273 -15.09 1.90 -9.24
C LYS A 273 -15.86 1.39 -8.03
N VAL A 274 -15.38 0.36 -7.35
CA VAL A 274 -16.10 -0.25 -6.22
C VAL A 274 -16.24 0.73 -5.05
N MET A 275 -17.41 0.70 -4.45
CA MET A 275 -17.74 1.45 -3.23
C MET A 275 -17.87 0.46 -2.07
N VAL A 276 -17.20 0.75 -0.97
CA VAL A 276 -17.15 -0.11 0.23
C VAL A 276 -17.50 0.68 1.49
N ASN A 277 -17.89 -0.03 2.54
CA ASN A 277 -18.10 0.51 3.89
C ASN A 277 -17.29 -0.31 4.92
N GLY A 278 -17.42 0.02 6.20
CA GLY A 278 -16.70 -0.64 7.29
C GLY A 278 -17.02 -2.13 7.46
N ASP A 279 -18.17 -2.59 6.99
CA ASP A 279 -18.60 -4.00 7.09
C ASP A 279 -18.03 -4.87 5.97
N ASP A 280 -17.57 -4.25 4.86
CA ASP A 280 -17.00 -4.97 3.74
C ASP A 280 -15.60 -5.54 4.10
N LYS A 281 -15.38 -6.81 3.79
CA LYS A 281 -14.09 -7.48 4.00
C LYS A 281 -13.20 -7.26 2.77
N VAL A 282 -12.26 -6.33 2.89
CA VAL A 282 -11.28 -6.04 1.82
C VAL A 282 -10.00 -6.82 2.06
N LEU A 283 -9.58 -7.63 1.08
CA LEU A 283 -8.37 -8.43 1.12
C LEU A 283 -7.47 -8.09 -0.07
N ILE A 284 -6.23 -7.71 0.20
CA ILE A 284 -5.22 -7.44 -0.84
C ILE A 284 -4.35 -8.69 -1.00
N MET A 285 -4.29 -9.23 -2.22
CA MET A 285 -3.56 -10.44 -2.60
C MET A 285 -2.21 -10.06 -3.23
N PHE A 286 -1.10 -10.44 -2.59
CA PHE A 286 0.23 -10.03 -3.07
C PHE A 286 0.89 -11.06 -4.01
N GLY A 287 0.23 -12.17 -4.26
CA GLY A 287 0.79 -13.27 -5.05
C GLY A 287 1.96 -13.97 -4.34
N GLY A 288 2.32 -15.15 -4.88
CA GLY A 288 3.39 -15.98 -4.35
C GLY A 288 3.01 -16.81 -3.13
N GLU A 289 3.92 -17.69 -2.75
CA GLU A 289 3.78 -18.57 -1.59
C GLU A 289 4.23 -17.86 -0.32
N LYS A 290 3.58 -18.16 0.78
CA LYS A 290 3.92 -17.71 2.12
C LYS A 290 3.82 -18.88 3.07
N GLN A 291 4.77 -18.95 4.01
CA GLN A 291 4.70 -19.89 5.10
C GLN A 291 3.42 -19.67 5.91
N CYS A 292 2.59 -20.74 6.06
CA CYS A 292 1.41 -20.72 6.90
C CYS A 292 1.77 -20.67 8.38
N TYR A 293 0.82 -20.27 9.22
CA TYR A 293 0.99 -20.24 10.66
C TYR A 293 1.33 -21.63 11.22
N ALA A 294 0.74 -22.69 10.66
CA ALA A 294 1.08 -24.08 10.96
C ALA A 294 2.58 -24.41 10.81
N ALA A 295 3.28 -23.80 9.85
CA ALA A 295 4.72 -24.07 9.66
C ALA A 295 5.64 -23.20 10.54
N LYS A 296 5.11 -22.30 11.37
CA LYS A 296 5.87 -21.38 12.20
C LYS A 296 6.71 -22.08 13.27
N ASN A 297 6.11 -23.02 14.00
CA ASN A 297 6.77 -23.88 14.97
C ASN A 297 5.92 -25.12 15.25
N ARG A 298 6.50 -26.10 15.97
CA ARG A 298 5.86 -27.37 16.27
C ARG A 298 4.55 -27.26 17.06
N ALA A 299 4.46 -26.27 17.96
CA ALA A 299 3.26 -26.09 18.80
C ALA A 299 2.09 -25.53 17.96
N GLU A 300 2.36 -24.54 17.11
CA GLU A 300 1.36 -24.00 16.18
C GLU A 300 0.95 -25.06 15.15
N TYR A 301 1.91 -25.84 14.62
CA TYR A 301 1.61 -26.95 13.72
C TYR A 301 0.57 -27.92 14.28
N TRP A 302 0.72 -28.28 15.56
CA TRP A 302 -0.25 -29.13 16.25
C TRP A 302 -1.59 -28.42 16.43
N ALA A 303 -1.62 -27.17 16.93
CA ALA A 303 -2.86 -26.44 17.22
C ALA A 303 -3.70 -26.22 15.94
N GLU A 304 -3.04 -25.84 14.83
CA GLU A 304 -3.67 -25.73 13.50
C GLU A 304 -4.23 -27.08 13.01
N GLY A 305 -3.48 -28.17 13.24
CA GLY A 305 -3.94 -29.52 12.95
C GLY A 305 -5.20 -29.89 13.77
N VAL A 306 -5.27 -29.49 15.04
CA VAL A 306 -6.45 -29.70 15.90
C VAL A 306 -7.65 -28.91 15.38
N GLN A 307 -7.46 -27.64 14.99
CA GLN A 307 -8.54 -26.85 14.38
C GLN A 307 -9.06 -27.49 13.09
N CYS A 308 -8.16 -27.90 12.18
CA CYS A 308 -8.56 -28.61 10.96
C CYS A 308 -9.30 -29.92 11.28
N TRP A 309 -8.87 -30.65 12.34
CA TRP A 309 -9.52 -31.91 12.74
C TRP A 309 -10.98 -31.73 13.18
N TYR A 310 -11.30 -30.56 13.72
CA TYR A 310 -12.65 -30.20 14.13
C TYR A 310 -13.38 -29.25 13.15
N ASP A 311 -12.88 -29.04 11.94
CA ASP A 311 -13.46 -28.21 10.87
C ASP A 311 -13.64 -26.73 11.28
N THR A 312 -12.69 -26.19 12.02
CA THR A 312 -12.78 -24.83 12.56
C THR A 312 -11.53 -23.99 12.33
N ASN A 313 -10.65 -24.37 11.41
CA ASN A 313 -9.49 -23.52 11.08
C ASN A 313 -9.87 -22.41 10.13
N ARG A 314 -9.09 -21.31 10.14
CA ARG A 314 -9.19 -20.24 9.16
C ARG A 314 -8.70 -20.69 7.79
N THR A 315 -9.16 -20.04 6.76
CA THR A 315 -8.75 -20.32 5.39
C THR A 315 -8.49 -19.05 4.60
N MET A 316 -7.49 -19.12 3.71
CA MET A 316 -7.22 -18.15 2.66
C MET A 316 -6.99 -16.71 3.14
N ASP A 317 -6.34 -16.54 4.27
CA ASP A 317 -5.91 -15.23 4.76
C ASP A 317 -4.37 -15.07 4.73
N HIS A 318 -3.86 -14.04 5.43
CA HIS A 318 -2.44 -13.71 5.46
C HIS A 318 -1.52 -14.78 6.10
N ASP A 319 -2.07 -15.73 6.86
CA ASP A 319 -1.32 -16.76 7.59
C ASP A 319 -1.79 -18.20 7.28
N HIS A 320 -2.87 -18.38 6.50
CA HIS A 320 -3.49 -19.66 6.25
C HIS A 320 -3.67 -19.94 4.76
N ASN A 321 -3.55 -21.22 4.38
CA ASN A 321 -3.87 -21.71 3.05
C ASN A 321 -5.34 -22.15 2.96
N HIS A 322 -5.68 -23.07 2.05
CA HIS A 322 -7.04 -23.58 1.85
C HIS A 322 -7.43 -24.71 2.79
N ILE A 323 -6.51 -25.18 3.66
CA ILE A 323 -6.73 -26.36 4.54
C ILE A 323 -7.38 -25.89 5.84
N HIS A 324 -8.65 -26.24 6.05
CA HIS A 324 -9.43 -25.85 7.23
C HIS A 324 -10.39 -26.94 7.73
N THR A 325 -10.49 -28.09 7.02
CA THR A 325 -11.35 -29.20 7.42
C THR A 325 -10.54 -30.49 7.60
N ARG A 326 -11.12 -31.45 8.33
CA ARG A 326 -10.52 -32.77 8.55
C ARG A 326 -10.24 -33.48 7.22
N GLU A 327 -11.20 -33.48 6.31
CA GLU A 327 -11.07 -34.14 5.01
C GLU A 327 -9.88 -33.54 4.22
N GLN A 328 -9.75 -32.23 4.20
CA GLN A 328 -8.63 -31.57 3.56
C GLN A 328 -7.31 -31.89 4.26
N LEU A 329 -7.28 -31.91 5.61
CA LEU A 329 -6.08 -32.26 6.38
C LEU A 329 -5.62 -33.70 6.07
N ILE A 330 -6.55 -34.68 5.99
CA ILE A 330 -6.24 -36.06 5.66
C ILE A 330 -5.56 -36.17 4.29
N ALA A 331 -6.03 -35.42 3.31
CA ALA A 331 -5.47 -35.39 1.96
C ALA A 331 -4.14 -34.65 1.86
N TYR A 332 -3.99 -33.56 2.60
CA TYR A 332 -2.87 -32.63 2.49
C TYR A 332 -1.68 -33.02 3.38
N ASP A 333 -1.95 -33.36 4.66
CA ASP A 333 -0.94 -33.76 5.65
C ASP A 333 -1.37 -35.03 6.39
N PRO A 334 -1.21 -36.21 5.75
CA PRO A 334 -1.66 -37.47 6.33
C PRO A 334 -0.89 -37.89 7.59
N LEU A 335 0.29 -37.35 7.86
CA LEU A 335 1.03 -37.61 9.11
C LEU A 335 0.37 -36.90 10.29
N MET A 336 0.07 -35.61 10.13
CA MET A 336 -0.68 -34.83 11.11
C MET A 336 -2.07 -35.43 11.33
N ALA A 337 -2.77 -35.75 10.27
CA ALA A 337 -4.12 -36.35 10.36
C ALA A 337 -4.13 -37.66 11.18
N ARG A 338 -3.12 -38.52 11.01
CA ARG A 338 -2.96 -39.72 11.82
C ARG A 338 -2.69 -39.43 13.29
N LEU A 339 -1.82 -38.45 13.56
CA LEU A 339 -1.55 -38.03 14.93
C LEU A 339 -2.82 -37.46 15.58
N CYS A 340 -3.57 -36.61 14.87
CA CYS A 340 -4.85 -36.11 15.34
C CYS A 340 -5.84 -37.25 15.65
N LYS A 341 -5.97 -38.23 14.76
CA LYS A 341 -6.83 -39.39 14.97
C LYS A 341 -6.47 -40.17 16.23
N ASP A 342 -5.17 -40.42 16.46
CA ASP A 342 -4.69 -41.19 17.62
C ASP A 342 -4.87 -40.44 18.93
N VAL A 343 -4.77 -39.12 18.93
CA VAL A 343 -4.89 -38.26 20.11
C VAL A 343 -6.34 -37.88 20.38
N LEU A 344 -7.05 -37.37 19.33
CA LEU A 344 -8.35 -36.73 19.44
C LEU A 344 -9.54 -37.72 19.17
N GLY A 345 -9.21 -38.93 18.75
CA GLY A 345 -10.22 -39.94 18.35
C GLY A 345 -10.78 -39.68 16.95
N ASP A 346 -11.63 -40.61 16.49
CA ASP A 346 -12.25 -40.64 15.16
C ASP A 346 -13.77 -40.45 15.22
N SER A 347 -14.24 -39.61 16.12
CA SER A 347 -15.66 -39.29 16.25
C SER A 347 -16.15 -38.42 15.10
N ASN A 348 -17.47 -38.46 14.85
CA ASN A 348 -18.13 -37.61 13.85
C ASN A 348 -18.37 -36.16 14.35
N TRP A 349 -18.05 -35.87 15.61
CA TRP A 349 -18.24 -34.51 16.12
C TRP A 349 -17.34 -33.54 15.40
N ARG A 350 -17.91 -32.42 15.02
CA ARG A 350 -17.25 -31.25 14.45
C ARG A 350 -17.70 -30.01 15.19
N PHE A 351 -16.88 -29.00 15.19
CA PHE A 351 -17.28 -27.70 15.68
C PHE A 351 -18.38 -27.13 14.75
N ILE A 352 -19.45 -26.67 15.37
CA ILE A 352 -20.50 -25.89 14.70
C ILE A 352 -20.60 -24.57 15.43
N SER A 353 -20.54 -23.47 14.69
CA SER A 353 -20.69 -22.11 15.21
C SER A 353 -21.87 -22.00 16.20
N PRO A 354 -21.69 -21.39 17.38
CA PRO A 354 -22.78 -21.16 18.34
C PRO A 354 -23.91 -20.33 17.69
N ARG A 355 -23.61 -19.46 16.75
CA ARG A 355 -24.64 -18.71 16.00
C ARG A 355 -25.56 -19.60 15.18
N LYS A 356 -25.06 -20.74 14.68
CA LYS A 356 -25.86 -21.73 13.94
C LYS A 356 -26.63 -22.68 14.86
N ARG A 357 -26.25 -22.75 16.13
CA ARG A 357 -26.89 -23.56 17.18
C ARG A 357 -27.68 -22.71 18.18
N ALA A 358 -27.93 -21.44 17.85
CA ALA A 358 -28.64 -20.51 18.70
C ALA A 358 -29.99 -21.06 19.16
N GLY A 359 -30.25 -21.03 20.46
CA GLY A 359 -31.49 -21.54 21.06
C GLY A 359 -31.48 -23.05 21.33
N GLU A 360 -30.46 -23.79 20.95
CA GLU A 360 -30.34 -25.22 21.21
C GLU A 360 -29.63 -25.51 22.54
N GLU A 361 -30.06 -26.54 23.28
CA GLU A 361 -29.42 -27.06 24.49
C GLU A 361 -28.97 -25.94 25.47
N HIS A 362 -27.66 -25.88 25.75
CA HIS A 362 -27.04 -24.90 26.64
C HIS A 362 -27.05 -23.47 26.07
N LEU A 363 -27.31 -23.28 24.78
CA LEU A 363 -27.49 -21.98 24.13
C LEU A 363 -28.96 -21.51 24.14
N LYS A 364 -29.81 -22.12 24.97
CA LYS A 364 -31.21 -21.69 25.14
C LYS A 364 -31.26 -20.23 25.61
N GLY A 365 -31.91 -19.37 24.82
CA GLY A 365 -31.97 -17.93 25.05
C GLY A 365 -30.83 -17.14 24.38
N PHE A 366 -29.88 -17.77 23.72
CA PHE A 366 -28.92 -17.07 22.89
C PHE A 366 -29.59 -16.58 21.60
N ASP A 367 -29.52 -15.29 21.36
CA ASP A 367 -29.98 -14.65 20.11
C ASP A 367 -28.81 -13.87 19.49
N PRO A 368 -28.20 -14.37 18.41
CA PRO A 368 -27.09 -13.68 17.75
C PRO A 368 -27.42 -12.27 17.26
N SER A 369 -28.72 -11.97 16.99
CA SER A 369 -29.16 -10.64 16.54
C SER A 369 -29.16 -9.60 17.65
N GLN A 370 -29.20 -10.05 18.93
CA GLN A 370 -29.15 -9.22 20.12
C GLN A 370 -27.76 -9.22 20.78
N SER A 371 -26.81 -9.95 20.23
CA SER A 371 -25.45 -10.03 20.75
C SER A 371 -24.76 -8.68 20.68
N PRO A 372 -23.86 -8.37 21.64
CA PRO A 372 -23.06 -7.16 21.59
C PRO A 372 -22.25 -7.09 20.28
N LYS A 373 -22.11 -5.88 19.74
CA LYS A 373 -21.09 -5.58 18.75
C LYS A 373 -19.83 -5.13 19.48
N VAL A 374 -18.73 -5.84 19.28
CA VAL A 374 -17.44 -5.49 19.88
C VAL A 374 -16.76 -4.46 19.00
N VAL A 375 -16.46 -3.32 19.59
CA VAL A 375 -15.72 -2.23 18.93
C VAL A 375 -14.57 -1.88 19.86
N ASP A 376 -13.35 -2.19 19.40
CA ASP A 376 -12.17 -1.78 20.15
C ASP A 376 -12.06 -0.25 20.26
N PRO A 377 -11.59 0.27 21.41
CA PRO A 377 -11.21 1.67 21.48
C PRO A 377 -10.21 2.03 20.38
N GLU A 378 -10.30 3.24 19.85
CA GLU A 378 -9.48 3.67 18.69
C GLU A 378 -7.96 3.44 18.89
N HIS A 379 -7.45 3.63 20.09
CA HIS A 379 -6.03 3.40 20.39
C HIS A 379 -5.64 1.91 20.31
N ILE A 380 -6.54 0.99 20.68
CA ILE A 380 -6.34 -0.46 20.54
C ILE A 380 -6.42 -0.87 19.07
N GLU A 381 -7.41 -0.35 18.33
CA GLU A 381 -7.54 -0.60 16.90
C GLU A 381 -6.30 -0.10 16.12
N ASN A 382 -5.75 1.05 16.48
CA ASN A 382 -4.53 1.59 15.89
C ASN A 382 -3.29 0.71 16.16
N ALA A 383 -3.23 -0.01 17.27
CA ALA A 383 -2.16 -0.97 17.55
C ALA A 383 -2.11 -2.11 16.51
N ALA A 384 -3.29 -2.56 16.04
CA ALA A 384 -3.39 -3.53 14.94
C ALA A 384 -2.80 -2.99 13.63
N TYR A 385 -3.14 -1.76 13.27
CA TYR A 385 -2.61 -1.12 12.07
C TYR A 385 -1.09 -0.93 12.15
N ASP A 386 -0.58 -0.39 13.26
CA ASP A 386 0.85 -0.18 13.47
C ASP A 386 1.65 -1.49 13.36
N TYR A 387 1.08 -2.62 13.79
CA TYR A 387 1.72 -3.92 13.68
C TYR A 387 1.81 -4.41 12.25
N TYR A 388 0.75 -4.27 11.46
CA TYR A 388 0.71 -4.77 10.08
C TYR A 388 1.35 -3.80 9.09
N ASP A 389 1.35 -2.50 9.35
CA ASP A 389 1.90 -1.47 8.45
C ASP A 389 3.39 -1.72 8.11
N LYS A 390 4.17 -2.30 9.04
CA LYS A 390 5.58 -2.63 8.79
C LYS A 390 5.80 -3.64 7.66
N TYR A 391 4.80 -4.45 7.33
CA TYR A 391 4.89 -5.45 6.25
C TYR A 391 4.44 -4.93 4.88
N TRP A 392 3.68 -3.82 4.82
CA TRP A 392 3.12 -3.31 3.59
C TRP A 392 4.17 -2.97 2.53
N LYS A 393 5.33 -2.50 2.93
CA LYS A 393 6.42 -2.14 2.03
C LYS A 393 6.89 -3.30 1.15
N ASP A 394 7.08 -4.49 1.75
CA ASP A 394 7.48 -5.69 1.02
C ASP A 394 6.32 -6.25 0.18
N TYR A 395 5.11 -6.12 0.65
CA TYR A 395 3.91 -6.57 -0.05
C TYR A 395 3.68 -5.75 -1.32
N TRP A 396 3.73 -4.43 -1.25
CA TRP A 396 3.58 -3.56 -2.41
C TRP A 396 4.68 -3.76 -3.45
N ARG A 397 5.89 -4.12 -3.05
CA ARG A 397 6.95 -4.48 -3.98
C ARG A 397 6.53 -5.63 -4.91
N ARG A 398 5.95 -6.70 -4.38
CA ARG A 398 5.47 -7.86 -5.17
C ARG A 398 4.38 -7.45 -6.18
N LEU A 399 3.47 -6.59 -5.78
CA LEU A 399 2.43 -6.08 -6.68
C LEU A 399 3.02 -5.19 -7.79
N ARG A 400 4.01 -4.34 -7.48
CA ARG A 400 4.73 -3.59 -8.51
C ARG A 400 5.41 -4.51 -9.51
N ASP A 401 6.11 -5.52 -9.04
CA ASP A 401 6.78 -6.50 -9.91
C ASP A 401 5.77 -7.22 -10.81
N LYS A 402 4.63 -7.64 -10.26
CA LYS A 402 3.54 -8.29 -11.01
C LYS A 402 2.95 -7.37 -12.09
N HIS A 403 2.71 -6.11 -11.76
CA HIS A 403 2.09 -5.13 -12.66
C HIS A 403 3.11 -4.28 -13.43
N ALA A 404 4.40 -4.61 -13.39
CA ALA A 404 5.45 -3.83 -14.03
C ALA A 404 5.13 -3.50 -15.51
N ALA A 405 4.67 -4.47 -16.28
CA ALA A 405 4.29 -4.26 -17.69
C ALA A 405 3.08 -3.33 -17.89
N THR A 406 2.15 -3.29 -16.93
CA THR A 406 0.96 -2.42 -16.97
C THR A 406 1.28 -1.00 -16.52
N VAL A 407 2.26 -0.88 -15.60
CA VAL A 407 2.67 0.39 -14.98
C VAL A 407 3.78 1.05 -15.78
N THR A 408 4.61 0.31 -16.46
CA THR A 408 5.59 0.79 -17.46
C THR A 408 4.95 0.98 -18.85
N ALA A 409 3.80 1.64 -18.88
CA ALA A 409 3.23 2.04 -20.15
C ALA A 409 4.19 3.03 -20.83
N HIS A 410 4.92 2.55 -21.79
CA HIS A 410 5.84 3.23 -22.70
C HIS A 410 7.26 3.49 -22.15
N PRO A 411 8.13 2.47 -22.03
CA PRO A 411 9.54 2.73 -21.89
C PRO A 411 10.02 3.50 -23.12
N VAL A 412 10.43 4.75 -22.94
CA VAL A 412 11.12 5.49 -23.97
C VAL A 412 12.42 4.73 -24.25
N PRO A 413 12.70 4.30 -25.49
CA PRO A 413 13.90 3.54 -25.78
C PRO A 413 15.15 4.35 -25.44
N ALA A 414 16.17 3.69 -24.99
CA ALA A 414 17.49 4.32 -24.78
C ALA A 414 18.02 4.84 -26.12
N SER A 415 18.58 6.04 -26.11
CA SER A 415 19.16 6.69 -27.29
C SER A 415 20.41 7.48 -26.90
N PRO A 416 21.39 7.66 -27.79
CA PRO A 416 22.48 8.59 -27.58
C PRO A 416 22.05 10.07 -27.65
N GLU A 417 20.81 10.36 -28.10
CA GLU A 417 20.31 11.72 -28.36
C GLU A 417 19.53 12.31 -27.17
N TRP A 418 19.14 11.49 -26.20
CA TRP A 418 18.44 11.91 -24.98
C TRP A 418 18.80 11.04 -23.78
N LEU A 419 18.42 11.50 -22.58
CA LEU A 419 18.58 10.73 -21.37
C LEU A 419 17.23 10.17 -20.90
N THR A 420 17.26 8.94 -20.39
CA THR A 420 16.10 8.33 -19.71
C THR A 420 16.48 7.98 -18.26
N TYR A 421 15.58 8.31 -17.35
CA TYR A 421 15.69 7.97 -15.93
C TYR A 421 14.44 7.18 -15.56
N PRO A 422 14.56 5.84 -15.50
CA PRO A 422 13.43 5.00 -15.10
C PRO A 422 12.94 5.39 -13.70
N GLY A 423 11.65 5.49 -13.56
CA GLY A 423 10.99 5.68 -12.29
C GLY A 423 11.29 4.53 -11.33
N GLY A 424 11.45 4.87 -10.06
CA GLY A 424 11.57 3.90 -8.99
C GLY A 424 10.29 3.78 -8.19
N GLU A 425 10.44 3.43 -6.93
CA GLU A 425 9.35 3.50 -5.95
C GLU A 425 8.97 4.96 -5.68
N GLY A 426 7.68 5.23 -5.53
CA GLY A 426 7.19 6.56 -5.18
C GLY A 426 5.86 6.91 -5.83
N PRO A 427 5.24 8.02 -5.41
CA PRO A 427 3.92 8.42 -5.90
C PRO A 427 3.86 8.71 -7.41
N GLY A 428 5.01 9.05 -8.02
CA GLY A 428 5.12 9.32 -9.45
C GLY A 428 5.25 8.08 -10.34
N HIS A 429 5.32 6.90 -9.75
CA HIS A 429 5.50 5.65 -10.50
C HIS A 429 4.44 5.48 -11.60
N GLY A 430 4.90 5.16 -12.82
CA GLY A 430 4.02 5.06 -14.01
C GLY A 430 3.56 6.39 -14.60
N LYS A 431 4.08 7.53 -14.12
CA LYS A 431 3.89 8.84 -14.74
C LYS A 431 5.14 9.24 -15.48
N HIS A 432 4.97 9.62 -16.76
CA HIS A 432 6.05 10.02 -17.64
C HIS A 432 6.19 11.55 -17.71
N VAL A 433 7.35 12.05 -17.33
CA VAL A 433 7.72 13.47 -17.39
C VAL A 433 8.77 13.66 -18.49
N VAL A 434 8.45 14.48 -19.48
CA VAL A 434 9.43 14.91 -20.50
C VAL A 434 9.95 16.29 -20.14
N LEU A 435 11.28 16.41 -20.00
CA LEU A 435 11.97 17.66 -19.70
C LEU A 435 12.77 18.10 -20.92
N VAL A 436 12.63 19.34 -21.35
CA VAL A 436 13.31 19.89 -22.54
C VAL A 436 14.33 20.93 -22.13
N ALA A 437 15.60 20.67 -22.40
CA ALA A 437 16.75 21.54 -22.17
C ALA A 437 17.20 22.18 -23.49
N ALA A 438 16.86 23.45 -23.71
CA ALA A 438 17.16 24.15 -24.97
C ALA A 438 17.41 25.66 -24.75
N ASP A 439 18.17 25.98 -23.70
CA ASP A 439 18.58 27.33 -23.34
C ASP A 439 20.08 27.53 -23.56
N GLN A 440 20.48 28.68 -24.04
CA GLN A 440 21.89 28.99 -24.33
C GLN A 440 22.59 29.76 -23.21
N GLU A 441 21.84 30.27 -22.21
CA GLU A 441 22.38 31.21 -21.21
C GLU A 441 22.40 30.66 -19.79
N TYR A 442 21.34 29.94 -19.40
CA TYR A 442 21.04 29.62 -17.99
C TYR A 442 21.28 28.18 -17.59
N ARG A 443 21.98 27.42 -18.40
CA ARG A 443 22.44 26.03 -18.08
C ARG A 443 21.28 25.04 -17.89
N SER A 444 20.27 25.11 -18.74
CA SER A 444 19.18 24.13 -18.78
C SER A 444 19.70 22.70 -18.99
N GLU A 445 20.79 22.55 -19.74
CA GLU A 445 21.45 21.27 -19.97
C GLU A 445 21.98 20.59 -18.69
N GLN A 446 22.19 21.37 -17.62
CA GLN A 446 22.61 20.86 -16.32
C GLN A 446 21.44 20.73 -15.35
N SER A 447 20.48 21.66 -15.37
CA SER A 447 19.38 21.68 -14.42
C SER A 447 18.27 20.66 -14.76
N MET A 448 17.99 20.40 -16.04
CA MET A 448 16.95 19.44 -16.41
C MET A 448 17.31 17.98 -16.05
N PRO A 449 18.51 17.47 -16.33
CA PRO A 449 18.93 16.16 -15.83
C PRO A 449 18.92 16.07 -14.28
N MET A 450 19.31 17.12 -13.58
CA MET A 450 19.27 17.16 -12.12
C MET A 450 17.83 17.02 -11.59
N LEU A 451 16.87 17.77 -12.16
CA LEU A 451 15.46 17.66 -11.78
C LEU A 451 14.89 16.28 -12.14
N ALA A 452 15.25 15.73 -13.31
CA ALA A 452 14.83 14.39 -13.73
C ALA A 452 15.32 13.31 -12.74
N LYS A 453 16.57 13.41 -12.25
CA LYS A 453 17.11 12.50 -11.23
C LYS A 453 16.32 12.60 -9.93
N ILE A 454 15.98 13.80 -9.46
CA ILE A 454 15.16 13.97 -8.26
C ILE A 454 13.77 13.36 -8.48
N LEU A 455 13.07 13.74 -9.56
CA LEU A 455 11.75 13.22 -9.90
C LEU A 455 11.75 11.69 -10.00
N SER A 456 12.76 11.11 -10.65
CA SER A 456 12.87 9.67 -10.81
C SER A 456 13.24 8.96 -9.50
N LYS A 457 14.36 9.33 -8.87
CA LYS A 457 14.94 8.57 -7.76
C LYS A 457 14.30 8.86 -6.41
N ARG A 458 13.68 10.05 -6.22
CA ARG A 458 13.05 10.44 -4.96
C ARG A 458 11.53 10.33 -5.00
N HIS A 459 10.94 10.42 -6.20
CA HIS A 459 9.49 10.51 -6.38
C HIS A 459 8.91 9.45 -7.32
N GLY A 460 9.74 8.64 -7.99
CA GLY A 460 9.30 7.49 -8.78
C GLY A 460 8.80 7.79 -10.19
N PHE A 461 8.94 9.02 -10.70
CA PHE A 461 8.54 9.37 -12.07
C PHE A 461 9.47 8.77 -13.12
N ASP A 462 8.93 8.26 -14.22
CA ASP A 462 9.70 8.02 -15.43
C ASP A 462 10.05 9.36 -16.08
N CYS A 463 11.32 9.63 -16.32
CA CYS A 463 11.75 10.90 -16.87
C CYS A 463 12.56 10.73 -18.15
N THR A 464 12.25 11.55 -19.16
CA THR A 464 13.03 11.68 -20.39
C THR A 464 13.51 13.13 -20.52
N VAL A 465 14.83 13.31 -20.69
CA VAL A 465 15.42 14.63 -20.90
C VAL A 465 15.86 14.76 -22.35
N LEU A 466 15.23 15.69 -23.06
CA LEU A 466 15.52 16.04 -24.45
C LEU A 466 16.38 17.31 -24.52
N PHE A 467 17.30 17.36 -25.46
CA PHE A 467 18.24 18.45 -25.61
C PHE A 467 18.19 19.10 -27.01
N SER A 468 18.51 20.39 -27.08
CA SER A 468 18.86 21.03 -28.37
C SER A 468 20.24 20.54 -28.80
N LEU A 469 20.30 19.74 -29.87
CA LEU A 469 21.52 19.16 -30.40
C LEU A 469 22.04 19.91 -31.62
N ASN A 470 23.36 19.98 -31.75
CA ASN A 470 24.02 20.42 -32.98
C ASN A 470 24.09 19.27 -34.00
N LYS A 471 24.61 19.56 -35.19
CA LYS A 471 24.74 18.57 -36.29
C LYS A 471 25.65 17.38 -35.98
N LYS A 472 26.44 17.46 -34.89
CA LYS A 472 27.31 16.34 -34.41
C LYS A 472 26.59 15.49 -33.35
N GLY A 473 25.32 15.78 -33.04
CA GLY A 473 24.56 15.12 -31.98
C GLY A 473 25.10 15.48 -30.59
N GLU A 474 25.58 16.71 -30.39
CA GLU A 474 26.06 17.23 -29.10
C GLU A 474 25.08 18.26 -28.57
N VAL A 475 24.84 18.26 -27.27
CA VAL A 475 24.19 19.35 -26.54
C VAL A 475 25.07 20.57 -26.61
N ASP A 476 24.61 21.58 -27.29
CA ASP A 476 25.43 22.74 -27.64
C ASP A 476 24.74 24.06 -27.20
N PRO A 477 25.04 24.54 -25.98
CA PRO A 477 24.51 25.83 -25.51
C PRO A 477 25.09 27.04 -26.25
N THR A 478 26.09 26.84 -27.10
CA THR A 478 26.69 27.95 -27.87
C THR A 478 26.00 28.21 -29.20
N GLN A 479 24.95 27.44 -29.53
CA GLN A 479 24.19 27.64 -30.77
C GLN A 479 23.66 29.08 -30.87
N LYS A 480 23.77 29.67 -32.08
CA LYS A 480 23.20 30.97 -32.38
C LYS A 480 21.68 30.93 -32.32
N ILE A 481 21.06 32.06 -32.09
CA ILE A 481 19.62 32.31 -32.23
C ILE A 481 19.34 33.13 -33.52
N ARG A 482 18.09 33.19 -33.98
CA ARG A 482 17.71 33.90 -35.23
C ARG A 482 18.04 35.38 -35.23
N TRP A 483 18.15 36.01 -34.10
CA TRP A 483 18.62 37.44 -34.05
C TRP A 483 20.09 37.57 -34.45
N GLN A 484 20.90 36.54 -34.25
CA GLN A 484 22.32 36.48 -34.60
C GLN A 484 22.53 35.92 -36.00
N ASP A 485 21.65 35.00 -36.43
CA ASP A 485 21.70 34.36 -37.71
C ASP A 485 20.29 33.87 -38.13
N LYS A 486 19.68 34.53 -39.14
CA LYS A 486 18.30 34.27 -39.54
C LYS A 486 18.08 32.85 -40.14
N THR A 487 19.15 32.14 -40.48
CA THR A 487 19.11 30.80 -41.07
C THR A 487 19.13 29.69 -40.00
N VAL A 488 19.29 30.03 -38.72
CA VAL A 488 19.39 29.06 -37.64
C VAL A 488 18.11 28.24 -37.54
N MET A 489 18.31 26.93 -37.49
CA MET A 489 17.31 25.95 -37.17
C MET A 489 17.89 25.03 -36.09
N HIS A 490 17.21 24.96 -34.97
CA HIS A 490 17.56 24.07 -33.84
C HIS A 490 16.96 22.69 -34.07
N SER A 491 17.45 21.67 -33.37
CA SER A 491 16.92 20.32 -33.42
C SER A 491 16.82 19.73 -32.03
N ILE A 492 15.65 19.17 -31.68
CA ILE A 492 15.41 18.47 -30.42
C ILE A 492 14.86 17.09 -30.78
N PRO A 493 15.74 16.09 -31.01
CA PRO A 493 15.31 14.71 -31.23
C PRO A 493 14.53 14.18 -30.02
N GLY A 494 13.55 13.29 -30.27
CA GLY A 494 12.76 12.66 -29.21
C GLY A 494 11.48 13.42 -28.81
N LEU A 495 11.16 14.56 -29.48
CA LEU A 495 9.89 15.30 -29.21
C LEU A 495 8.63 14.45 -29.46
N GLU A 496 8.71 13.39 -30.27
CA GLU A 496 7.64 12.41 -30.46
C GLU A 496 7.23 11.70 -29.16
N HIS A 497 8.12 11.61 -28.15
CA HIS A 497 7.82 11.05 -26.84
C HIS A 497 6.82 11.90 -26.03
N LEU A 498 6.53 13.12 -26.45
CA LEU A 498 5.43 13.94 -25.90
C LEU A 498 4.06 13.25 -26.05
N ALA A 499 3.90 12.36 -27.01
CA ALA A 499 2.66 11.60 -27.17
C ALA A 499 2.35 10.76 -25.91
N SER A 500 3.37 10.17 -25.28
CA SER A 500 3.23 9.38 -24.04
C SER A 500 3.42 10.19 -22.76
N ALA A 501 3.91 11.43 -22.82
CA ALA A 501 4.17 12.23 -21.64
C ALA A 501 2.88 12.60 -20.90
N ASP A 502 2.90 12.50 -19.56
CA ASP A 502 1.88 13.03 -18.66
C ASP A 502 2.14 14.49 -18.30
N LEU A 503 3.41 14.91 -18.25
CA LEU A 503 3.85 16.26 -17.93
C LEU A 503 4.99 16.69 -18.84
N LEU A 504 4.91 17.92 -19.36
CA LEU A 504 5.98 18.58 -20.11
C LEU A 504 6.61 19.69 -19.26
N VAL A 505 7.93 19.62 -19.08
CA VAL A 505 8.74 20.68 -18.45
C VAL A 505 9.63 21.31 -19.51
N LEU A 506 9.46 22.62 -19.74
CA LEU A 506 10.12 23.36 -20.82
C LEU A 506 11.11 24.38 -20.28
N PHE A 507 12.34 24.36 -20.79
CA PHE A 507 13.36 25.38 -20.61
C PHE A 507 14.07 25.74 -21.90
N PRO A 508 13.35 26.22 -22.93
CA PRO A 508 13.92 26.74 -24.17
C PRO A 508 14.22 28.26 -24.06
N ARG A 509 15.08 28.75 -24.95
CA ARG A 509 15.33 30.16 -25.10
C ARG A 509 15.50 30.53 -26.60
N LEU A 510 14.54 31.30 -27.16
CA LEU A 510 14.59 31.85 -28.52
C LEU A 510 14.93 30.80 -29.59
N ILE A 511 14.41 29.59 -29.42
CA ILE A 511 14.68 28.49 -30.37
C ILE A 511 13.73 28.54 -31.56
N THR A 512 14.20 28.02 -32.68
CA THR A 512 13.42 27.78 -33.88
C THR A 512 13.54 26.33 -34.26
N LEU A 513 12.42 25.62 -34.32
CA LEU A 513 12.37 24.20 -34.63
C LEU A 513 11.78 23.95 -36.01
N PRO A 514 12.12 22.84 -36.72
CA PRO A 514 11.44 22.36 -37.88
C PRO A 514 9.95 22.09 -37.59
N ASP A 515 9.11 22.16 -38.63
CA ASP A 515 7.65 22.04 -38.53
C ASP A 515 7.22 20.67 -37.97
N ASP A 516 7.94 19.59 -38.28
CA ASP A 516 7.70 18.26 -37.74
C ASP A 516 7.96 18.17 -36.23
N GLN A 517 9.00 18.84 -35.74
CA GLN A 517 9.33 18.87 -34.32
C GLN A 517 8.41 19.79 -33.52
N ILE A 518 8.18 21.03 -33.97
CA ILE A 518 7.32 21.98 -33.24
C ILE A 518 5.88 21.48 -33.15
N ARG A 519 5.43 20.69 -34.11
CA ARG A 519 4.10 20.08 -34.15
C ARG A 519 3.85 19.15 -32.95
N HIS A 520 4.85 18.42 -32.48
CA HIS A 520 4.71 17.60 -31.27
C HIS A 520 4.37 18.43 -30.04
N ILE A 521 5.00 19.60 -29.89
CA ILE A 521 4.71 20.54 -28.79
C ILE A 521 3.28 21.10 -28.93
N ILE A 522 2.87 21.51 -30.13
CA ILE A 522 1.52 22.03 -30.37
C ILE A 522 0.46 20.96 -30.09
N THR A 523 0.65 19.75 -30.59
CA THR A 523 -0.25 18.61 -30.32
C THR A 523 -0.35 18.30 -28.84
N TYR A 524 0.77 18.37 -28.10
CA TYR A 524 0.77 18.19 -26.65
C TYR A 524 -0.07 19.27 -25.96
N LEU A 525 0.09 20.54 -26.32
CA LEU A 525 -0.69 21.64 -25.77
C LEU A 525 -2.20 21.54 -26.05
N ASP A 526 -2.57 20.96 -27.20
CA ASP A 526 -3.97 20.69 -27.55
C ASP A 526 -4.56 19.50 -26.82
N SER A 527 -3.74 18.60 -26.30
CA SER A 527 -4.21 17.39 -25.60
C SER A 527 -4.82 17.65 -24.22
N GLY A 528 -4.64 18.85 -23.66
CA GLY A 528 -5.07 19.21 -22.31
C GLY A 528 -4.15 18.63 -21.21
N LYS A 529 -2.93 18.23 -21.55
CA LYS A 529 -1.91 17.78 -20.61
C LYS A 529 -1.11 18.96 -20.04
N PRO A 530 -0.62 18.86 -18.79
CA PRO A 530 -0.04 19.97 -18.05
C PRO A 530 1.35 20.36 -18.52
N VAL A 531 1.71 21.65 -18.27
CA VAL A 531 2.99 22.25 -18.66
C VAL A 531 3.63 22.97 -17.48
N ILE A 532 4.94 22.81 -17.31
CA ILE A 532 5.79 23.65 -16.48
C ILE A 532 6.74 24.43 -17.38
N GLY A 533 6.70 25.75 -17.29
CA GLY A 533 7.67 26.65 -17.95
C GLY A 533 8.71 27.13 -16.96
N ILE A 534 10.00 27.02 -17.31
CA ILE A 534 11.10 27.47 -16.45
C ILE A 534 11.82 28.63 -17.14
N ARG A 535 12.05 29.69 -16.42
CA ARG A 535 12.81 30.89 -16.75
C ARG A 535 12.54 31.39 -18.19
N THR A 536 13.44 31.13 -19.11
CA THR A 536 13.38 31.63 -20.50
C THR A 536 12.30 30.94 -21.35
N ALA A 537 11.59 29.95 -20.82
CA ALA A 537 10.47 29.35 -21.52
C ALA A 537 9.41 30.38 -21.97
N ASN A 538 9.26 31.48 -21.22
CA ASN A 538 8.31 32.55 -21.53
C ASN A 538 8.68 33.38 -22.77
N HIS A 539 9.87 33.19 -23.33
CA HIS A 539 10.30 33.69 -24.63
C HIS A 539 11.03 32.61 -25.42
N GLY A 540 10.72 31.35 -25.12
CA GLY A 540 11.36 30.16 -25.74
C GLY A 540 11.15 30.07 -27.25
N PHE A 541 9.97 30.46 -27.75
CA PHE A 541 9.54 30.35 -29.16
C PHE A 541 9.11 31.72 -29.75
N LEU A 542 9.82 32.80 -29.44
CA LEU A 542 9.34 34.13 -29.67
C LEU A 542 9.04 34.45 -31.14
N GLU A 543 9.78 33.89 -32.11
CA GLU A 543 9.67 34.23 -33.55
C GLU A 543 9.06 33.14 -34.42
N ASN A 544 8.86 31.94 -33.88
CA ASN A 544 8.38 30.80 -34.65
C ASN A 544 7.59 29.82 -33.82
N PHE A 545 6.35 30.22 -33.50
CA PHE A 545 5.40 29.32 -32.85
C PHE A 545 4.13 29.25 -33.69
N PRO A 546 4.10 28.31 -34.66
CA PRO A 546 3.05 28.26 -35.70
C PRO A 546 1.76 27.60 -35.15
N TYR A 547 1.24 28.17 -34.06
CA TYR A 547 0.04 27.71 -33.41
C TYR A 547 -1.06 28.77 -33.51
N VAL A 548 -2.17 28.41 -34.16
CA VAL A 548 -3.33 29.27 -34.33
C VAL A 548 -4.50 28.74 -33.57
N LYS A 549 -5.10 29.58 -32.73
CA LYS A 549 -6.33 29.28 -31.96
C LYS A 549 -7.32 30.41 -32.14
N ASP A 550 -8.58 30.06 -32.47
CA ASP A 550 -9.67 31.02 -32.70
C ASP A 550 -9.29 32.14 -33.70
N GLY A 551 -8.58 31.76 -34.76
CA GLY A 551 -8.10 32.66 -35.82
C GLY A 551 -6.97 33.61 -35.43
N LYS A 552 -6.36 33.43 -34.24
CA LYS A 552 -5.25 34.24 -33.74
C LYS A 552 -4.01 33.41 -33.52
N ASN A 553 -2.84 33.98 -33.81
CA ASN A 553 -1.57 33.35 -33.46
C ASN A 553 -1.40 33.32 -31.92
N VAL A 554 -1.13 32.14 -31.38
CA VAL A 554 -0.83 31.93 -29.98
C VAL A 554 0.59 32.38 -29.65
N ARG A 555 0.74 33.25 -28.68
CA ARG A 555 2.03 33.66 -28.13
C ARG A 555 2.33 32.79 -26.92
N PHE A 556 3.27 31.84 -27.07
CA PHE A 556 3.52 30.82 -26.05
C PHE A 556 3.71 31.40 -24.64
N GLY A 557 4.55 32.44 -24.48
CA GLY A 557 4.81 33.06 -23.19
C GLY A 557 3.58 33.75 -22.59
N ASP A 558 2.84 34.54 -23.40
CA ASP A 558 1.69 35.32 -22.89
C ASP A 558 0.44 34.42 -22.73
N ASP A 559 0.11 33.64 -23.75
CA ASP A 559 -1.19 32.97 -23.82
C ASP A 559 -1.13 31.62 -23.08
N VAL A 560 -0.03 30.86 -23.19
CA VAL A 560 0.12 29.55 -22.53
C VAL A 560 0.69 29.71 -21.11
N LEU A 561 1.80 30.45 -20.95
CA LEU A 561 2.49 30.56 -19.64
C LEU A 561 2.01 31.74 -18.78
N GLY A 562 1.30 32.73 -19.35
CA GLY A 562 0.73 33.86 -18.60
C GLY A 562 1.60 35.12 -18.52
N GLY A 563 2.72 35.17 -19.24
CA GLY A 563 3.55 36.36 -19.32
C GLY A 563 4.87 36.14 -20.02
N SER A 564 5.12 36.87 -21.14
CA SER A 564 6.40 36.83 -21.86
C SER A 564 7.44 37.75 -21.22
N PHE A 565 8.71 37.45 -21.41
CA PHE A 565 9.81 38.32 -21.02
C PHE A 565 9.69 39.71 -21.66
N ARG A 566 9.73 40.76 -20.82
CA ARG A 566 9.64 42.18 -21.21
C ARG A 566 10.85 43.00 -20.76
N GLY A 567 11.88 42.32 -20.25
CA GLY A 567 13.12 42.89 -19.78
C GLY A 567 13.49 42.49 -18.37
N HIS A 568 14.68 42.79 -17.99
CA HIS A 568 15.19 42.58 -16.64
C HIS A 568 14.61 43.66 -15.70
N HIS A 569 14.02 43.20 -14.57
CA HIS A 569 13.62 44.11 -13.48
C HIS A 569 14.77 44.29 -12.50
N GLY A 570 15.53 43.26 -12.21
CA GLY A 570 16.83 43.30 -11.58
C GLY A 570 17.92 43.84 -12.51
N ASN A 571 19.12 44.09 -11.99
CA ASN A 571 20.29 44.36 -12.82
C ASN A 571 20.86 43.04 -13.31
N TRP A 572 20.82 42.83 -14.61
CA TRP A 572 21.26 41.60 -15.25
C TRP A 572 22.70 41.22 -14.83
N HIS A 573 22.92 40.01 -14.39
CA HIS A 573 24.18 39.49 -13.86
C HIS A 573 24.78 40.22 -12.64
N ALA A 574 24.09 41.17 -12.05
CA ALA A 574 24.54 41.90 -10.86
C ALA A 574 23.62 41.66 -9.63
N ASP A 575 22.32 41.67 -9.84
CA ASP A 575 21.32 41.40 -8.80
C ASP A 575 21.02 39.93 -8.68
N SER A 576 20.60 39.48 -7.50
CA SER A 576 20.00 38.15 -7.24
C SER A 576 18.54 38.28 -6.82
N THR A 577 17.85 37.17 -6.67
CA THR A 577 16.43 37.14 -6.32
C THR A 577 16.21 36.37 -5.03
N ARG A 578 15.50 37.00 -4.07
CA ARG A 578 14.91 36.37 -2.90
C ARG A 578 13.42 36.12 -3.16
N GLY A 579 12.95 34.87 -3.03
CA GLY A 579 11.55 34.54 -3.15
C GLY A 579 10.76 34.86 -1.87
N ILE A 580 9.63 35.54 -2.03
CA ILE A 580 8.67 35.86 -0.97
C ILE A 580 7.39 35.13 -1.27
N LEU A 581 6.97 34.21 -0.39
CA LEU A 581 5.72 33.48 -0.54
C LEU A 581 4.53 34.40 -0.37
N VAL A 582 3.50 34.23 -1.19
CA VAL A 582 2.24 34.98 -1.06
C VAL A 582 1.47 34.45 0.15
N GLU A 583 1.24 35.30 1.16
CA GLU A 583 0.65 34.86 2.44
C GLU A 583 -0.74 34.27 2.26
N GLU A 584 -1.58 34.86 1.42
CA GLU A 584 -2.93 34.37 1.11
C GLU A 584 -2.92 33.00 0.43
N MET A 585 -1.78 32.62 -0.15
CA MET A 585 -1.57 31.38 -0.86
C MET A 585 -0.79 30.31 -0.07
N LYS A 586 -0.46 30.55 1.19
CA LYS A 586 0.35 29.66 2.02
C LYS A 586 -0.17 28.21 2.10
N ASN A 587 -1.48 28.03 1.95
CA ASN A 587 -2.11 26.71 1.92
C ASN A 587 -2.20 26.10 0.51
N HIS A 588 -1.66 26.76 -0.52
CA HIS A 588 -1.65 26.19 -1.86
C HIS A 588 -0.70 24.98 -1.91
N PRO A 589 -1.11 23.82 -2.48
CA PRO A 589 -0.33 22.60 -2.45
C PRO A 589 1.12 22.74 -2.94
N ILE A 590 1.35 23.57 -3.95
CA ILE A 590 2.71 23.84 -4.47
C ILE A 590 3.62 24.43 -3.39
N LEU A 591 3.10 25.20 -2.44
CA LEU A 591 3.87 25.84 -1.39
C LEU A 591 4.13 24.95 -0.16
N THR A 592 3.63 23.73 -0.14
CA THR A 592 3.82 22.79 0.97
C THR A 592 5.31 22.57 1.25
N GLY A 593 5.77 22.93 2.46
CA GLY A 593 7.17 22.81 2.89
C GLY A 593 8.18 23.67 2.13
N VAL A 594 7.72 24.60 1.27
CA VAL A 594 8.58 25.54 0.53
C VAL A 594 9.02 26.66 1.46
N ALA A 595 10.33 26.90 1.51
CA ALA A 595 10.94 28.00 2.25
C ALA A 595 12.28 28.39 1.63
N ASN A 596 12.78 29.58 1.97
CA ASN A 596 14.14 30.00 1.64
C ASN A 596 14.50 29.94 0.15
N ILE A 597 13.61 30.42 -0.70
CA ILE A 597 13.89 30.54 -2.14
C ILE A 597 14.89 31.66 -2.34
N TRP A 598 16.02 31.32 -2.93
CA TRP A 598 17.01 32.28 -3.37
C TRP A 598 17.76 31.73 -4.59
N GLY A 599 18.25 32.66 -5.46
CA GLY A 599 19.14 32.29 -6.56
C GLY A 599 19.81 33.53 -7.15
N PRO A 600 21.01 33.33 -7.78
CA PRO A 600 21.82 34.45 -8.32
C PRO A 600 21.25 35.03 -9.62
N SER A 601 20.11 34.57 -10.12
CA SER A 601 19.43 35.17 -11.27
C SER A 601 18.62 36.38 -10.85
N ASP A 602 18.57 37.38 -11.72
CA ASP A 602 17.75 38.57 -11.53
C ASP A 602 16.26 38.33 -11.82
N VAL A 603 15.41 39.21 -11.29
CA VAL A 603 13.96 39.20 -11.50
C VAL A 603 13.62 39.63 -12.93
N TYR A 604 12.75 38.89 -13.61
CA TYR A 604 12.19 39.28 -14.90
C TYR A 604 10.92 40.13 -14.73
N ARG A 605 10.77 41.13 -15.61
CA ARG A 605 9.50 41.77 -15.88
C ARG A 605 8.78 40.99 -17.00
N THR A 606 7.58 40.53 -16.74
CA THR A 606 6.84 39.61 -17.65
C THR A 606 5.54 40.19 -18.19
N TYR A 607 5.15 41.39 -17.78
CA TYR A 607 4.01 42.14 -18.31
C TYR A 607 4.38 43.60 -18.58
N ALA A 608 3.49 44.30 -19.26
CA ALA A 608 3.67 45.72 -19.54
C ALA A 608 3.80 46.49 -18.22
N LYS A 609 4.47 47.64 -18.29
CA LYS A 609 4.57 48.57 -17.14
C LYS A 609 3.15 48.85 -16.65
N ASP A 610 2.95 48.78 -15.35
CA ASP A 610 1.69 49.04 -14.65
C ASP A 610 0.57 47.98 -14.91
N ALA A 611 0.87 46.87 -15.60
CA ALA A 611 -0.08 45.77 -15.77
C ALA A 611 0.06 44.75 -14.65
N ALA A 612 -1.08 44.33 -14.09
CA ALA A 612 -1.15 43.19 -13.15
C ALA A 612 -0.96 41.86 -13.89
N LEU A 613 -0.62 40.84 -13.12
CA LEU A 613 -0.68 39.46 -13.62
C LEU A 613 -2.08 39.19 -14.21
N PRO A 614 -2.20 38.49 -15.37
CA PRO A 614 -3.50 38.18 -15.97
C PRO A 614 -4.47 37.53 -14.96
N THR A 615 -5.76 37.86 -15.05
CA THR A 615 -6.79 37.39 -14.08
C THR A 615 -6.92 35.87 -13.96
N ASN A 616 -6.50 35.13 -14.99
CA ASN A 616 -6.47 33.66 -14.95
C ASN A 616 -5.12 33.10 -14.46
N CYS A 617 -4.25 33.95 -13.93
CA CYS A 617 -3.00 33.58 -13.29
C CYS A 617 -3.09 33.86 -11.78
N GLN A 618 -2.52 32.98 -10.97
CA GLN A 618 -2.47 33.11 -9.53
C GLN A 618 -1.03 33.10 -9.03
N ALA A 619 -0.54 34.26 -8.57
CA ALA A 619 0.82 34.36 -8.04
C ALA A 619 0.99 33.52 -6.77
N LEU A 620 2.08 32.79 -6.68
CA LEU A 620 2.49 32.00 -5.52
C LEU A 620 3.73 32.56 -4.83
N VAL A 621 4.67 33.13 -5.62
CA VAL A 621 5.93 33.66 -5.12
C VAL A 621 6.23 34.99 -5.83
N TYR A 622 6.61 35.98 -5.05
CA TYR A 622 7.18 37.23 -5.54
C TYR A 622 8.71 37.22 -5.40
N GLY A 623 9.41 37.75 -6.37
CA GLY A 623 10.86 37.91 -6.36
C GLY A 623 11.28 39.32 -5.95
N GLN A 624 11.96 39.40 -4.83
CA GLN A 624 12.60 40.64 -4.37
C GLN A 624 14.02 40.73 -4.91
N PRO A 625 14.38 41.76 -5.71
CA PRO A 625 15.76 41.95 -6.12
C PRO A 625 16.65 42.29 -4.92
N LEU A 626 17.84 41.67 -4.86
CA LEU A 626 18.91 41.98 -3.91
C LEU A 626 20.04 42.72 -4.64
N MET A 627 20.75 43.63 -3.93
CA MET A 627 21.86 44.39 -4.49
C MET A 627 23.17 43.60 -4.44
N GLY A 628 23.22 42.47 -5.17
CA GLY A 628 24.36 41.58 -5.23
C GLY A 628 23.95 40.13 -5.52
N ARG A 629 24.93 39.21 -5.45
CA ARG A 629 24.76 37.79 -5.87
C ARG A 629 24.92 36.80 -4.73
N GLN A 630 24.72 37.29 -3.48
CA GLN A 630 24.72 36.48 -2.28
C GLN A 630 23.32 36.49 -1.63
N ALA A 631 22.99 35.46 -0.88
CA ALA A 631 21.67 35.33 -0.25
C ALA A 631 21.42 36.35 0.87
N ASP A 632 22.46 36.87 1.47
CA ASP A 632 22.47 37.87 2.54
C ASP A 632 22.66 39.32 2.05
N ASP A 633 22.78 39.52 0.74
CA ASP A 633 22.85 40.87 0.17
C ASP A 633 21.61 41.70 0.51
N LEU A 634 21.80 43.02 0.57
CA LEU A 634 20.74 43.96 0.92
C LEU A 634 19.64 43.99 -0.13
N VAL A 635 18.40 44.14 0.34
CA VAL A 635 17.23 44.34 -0.52
C VAL A 635 17.40 45.63 -1.34
N ASN A 636 17.14 45.53 -2.64
CA ASN A 636 17.06 46.70 -3.51
C ASN A 636 15.71 47.41 -3.30
N THR A 637 15.70 48.37 -2.36
CA THR A 637 14.48 49.08 -1.98
C THR A 637 13.92 50.00 -3.07
N LYS A 638 14.67 50.21 -4.17
CA LYS A 638 14.21 50.98 -5.34
C LYS A 638 13.39 50.16 -6.33
N LYS A 639 13.26 48.85 -6.07
CA LYS A 639 12.57 47.88 -6.96
C LYS A 639 11.59 47.06 -6.14
N GLU A 640 10.29 47.21 -6.43
CA GLU A 640 9.25 46.43 -5.83
C GLU A 640 9.40 44.93 -6.21
N PRO A 641 8.94 44.00 -5.35
CA PRO A 641 8.85 42.61 -5.71
C PRO A 641 7.88 42.40 -6.88
N LEU A 642 8.25 41.52 -7.84
CA LEU A 642 7.38 41.12 -8.94
C LEU A 642 7.07 39.62 -8.85
N PRO A 643 5.91 39.16 -9.34
CA PRO A 643 5.61 37.71 -9.41
C PRO A 643 6.70 36.99 -10.19
N ILE A 644 7.24 35.92 -9.59
CA ILE A 644 8.25 35.06 -10.21
C ILE A 644 7.76 33.59 -10.36
N ALA A 645 6.70 33.19 -9.64
CA ALA A 645 6.07 31.91 -9.83
C ALA A 645 4.55 32.04 -9.70
N TRP A 646 3.84 31.42 -10.63
CA TRP A 646 2.38 31.43 -10.67
C TRP A 646 1.79 30.19 -11.32
N THR A 647 0.52 29.93 -11.04
CA THR A 647 -0.31 28.93 -11.72
C THR A 647 -1.25 29.59 -12.71
N LYS A 648 -1.65 28.83 -13.71
CA LYS A 648 -2.57 29.22 -14.77
C LYS A 648 -3.30 28.00 -15.33
N THR A 649 -4.34 28.20 -16.11
CA THR A 649 -4.94 27.18 -16.98
C THR A 649 -4.77 27.56 -18.45
N TRP A 650 -4.56 26.57 -19.29
CA TRP A 650 -4.52 26.69 -20.75
C TRP A 650 -5.57 25.77 -21.37
N THR A 651 -6.37 26.31 -22.29
CA THR A 651 -7.34 25.52 -23.04
C THR A 651 -6.93 25.52 -24.51
N GLY A 652 -6.62 24.34 -25.06
CA GLY A 652 -6.21 24.16 -26.46
C GLY A 652 -7.39 24.25 -27.44
N THR A 653 -7.13 24.05 -28.73
CA THR A 653 -8.14 24.08 -29.79
C THR A 653 -9.17 22.95 -29.69
N THR A 654 -8.81 21.84 -29.03
CA THR A 654 -9.70 20.70 -28.75
C THR A 654 -10.69 20.96 -27.60
N GLY A 655 -10.63 22.13 -26.95
CA GLY A 655 -11.43 22.47 -25.78
C GLY A 655 -10.96 21.83 -24.47
N LYS A 656 -9.91 21.03 -24.48
CA LYS A 656 -9.32 20.43 -23.27
C LYS A 656 -8.45 21.43 -22.54
N THR A 657 -8.56 21.44 -21.21
CA THR A 657 -7.88 22.40 -20.34
C THR A 657 -6.77 21.73 -19.54
N ALA A 658 -5.60 22.34 -19.55
CA ALA A 658 -4.40 21.95 -18.84
C ALA A 658 -4.12 22.85 -17.61
N ARG A 659 -3.52 22.29 -16.58
CA ARG A 659 -2.85 23.07 -15.52
C ARG A 659 -1.47 23.52 -16.01
N VAL A 660 -1.12 24.77 -15.77
CA VAL A 660 0.15 25.37 -16.14
C VAL A 660 0.80 25.99 -14.91
N PHE A 661 2.07 25.71 -14.72
CA PHE A 661 2.91 26.39 -13.74
C PHE A 661 4.07 27.08 -14.46
N HIS A 662 4.36 28.31 -14.10
CA HIS A 662 5.53 29.04 -14.61
C HIS A 662 6.35 29.62 -13.47
N VAL A 663 7.68 29.53 -13.60
CA VAL A 663 8.64 30.16 -12.70
C VAL A 663 9.74 30.88 -13.49
N THR A 664 9.98 32.15 -13.19
CA THR A 664 10.99 32.96 -13.88
C THR A 664 12.40 32.87 -13.30
N MET A 665 12.56 32.10 -12.21
CA MET A 665 13.85 31.57 -11.75
C MET A 665 14.12 30.23 -12.39
N GLY A 666 15.31 29.71 -12.23
CA GLY A 666 15.62 28.31 -12.64
C GLY A 666 16.93 28.17 -13.42
N SER A 667 17.84 29.14 -13.38
CA SER A 667 19.20 28.89 -13.88
C SER A 667 19.85 27.71 -13.15
N GLY A 668 20.90 27.13 -13.72
CA GLY A 668 21.62 26.04 -13.05
C GLY A 668 21.94 26.39 -11.60
N LYS A 669 22.47 27.60 -11.36
CA LYS A 669 22.82 28.07 -10.01
C LYS A 669 21.59 28.33 -9.10
N ASP A 670 20.45 28.76 -9.65
CA ASP A 670 19.23 28.94 -8.84
C ASP A 670 18.76 27.64 -8.21
N TYR A 671 18.95 26.52 -8.90
CA TYR A 671 18.57 25.20 -8.41
C TYR A 671 19.52 24.61 -7.33
N GLU A 672 20.57 25.32 -6.94
CA GLU A 672 21.29 25.04 -5.69
C GLU A 672 20.37 25.29 -4.46
N SER A 673 19.32 26.12 -4.59
CA SER A 673 18.31 26.39 -3.57
C SER A 673 17.35 25.19 -3.38
N PRO A 674 17.31 24.55 -2.19
CA PRO A 674 16.32 23.51 -1.90
C PRO A 674 14.88 24.01 -1.99
N GLY A 675 14.64 25.29 -1.65
CA GLY A 675 13.32 25.92 -1.73
C GLY A 675 12.80 25.98 -3.17
N LEU A 676 13.66 26.33 -4.14
CA LEU A 676 13.27 26.37 -5.55
C LEU A 676 13.06 24.96 -6.12
N ARG A 677 13.92 24.00 -5.75
CA ARG A 677 13.71 22.60 -6.14
C ARG A 677 12.35 22.08 -5.63
N ARG A 678 12.02 22.34 -4.35
CA ARG A 678 10.75 21.91 -3.75
C ARG A 678 9.55 22.56 -4.43
N LEU A 679 9.62 23.85 -4.72
CA LEU A 679 8.60 24.56 -5.48
C LEU A 679 8.33 23.86 -6.83
N THR A 680 9.39 23.51 -7.56
CA THR A 680 9.29 22.89 -8.89
C THR A 680 8.78 21.45 -8.81
N ILE A 681 9.25 20.67 -7.84
CA ILE A 681 8.79 19.28 -7.64
C ILE A 681 7.31 19.24 -7.21
N ASN A 682 6.91 20.10 -6.27
CA ASN A 682 5.50 20.21 -5.87
C ASN A 682 4.61 20.68 -7.03
N ALA A 683 5.13 21.56 -7.91
CA ALA A 683 4.42 21.96 -9.12
C ALA A 683 4.19 20.78 -10.07
N ALA A 684 5.13 19.84 -10.19
CA ALA A 684 4.92 18.64 -10.99
C ALA A 684 3.75 17.80 -10.45
N TYR A 685 3.68 17.59 -9.14
CA TYR A 685 2.54 16.92 -8.51
C TYR A 685 1.22 17.64 -8.76
N TRP A 686 1.21 18.97 -8.53
CA TRP A 686 0.00 19.77 -8.72
C TRP A 686 -0.46 19.76 -10.18
N CYS A 687 0.45 19.91 -11.13
CA CYS A 687 0.16 19.86 -12.55
C CYS A 687 -0.51 18.53 -12.95
N LEU A 688 -0.05 17.41 -12.38
CA LEU A 688 -0.55 16.07 -12.63
C LEU A 688 -1.86 15.74 -11.86
N GLY A 689 -2.40 16.66 -11.05
CA GLY A 689 -3.57 16.39 -10.22
C GLY A 689 -3.27 15.49 -9.02
N MET A 690 -2.01 15.44 -8.61
CA MET A 690 -1.48 14.59 -7.53
C MET A 690 -1.19 15.39 -6.25
N GLU A 691 -1.80 16.55 -6.08
CA GLU A 691 -1.53 17.47 -4.96
C GLU A 691 -1.74 16.85 -3.58
N LYS A 692 -2.64 15.87 -3.46
CA LYS A 692 -2.88 15.14 -2.20
C LYS A 692 -1.72 14.21 -1.81
N LEU A 693 -0.81 13.92 -2.75
CA LEU A 693 0.36 13.08 -2.55
C LEU A 693 1.63 13.89 -2.25
N ILE A 694 1.54 15.22 -2.20
CA ILE A 694 2.65 16.07 -1.81
C ILE A 694 2.91 15.85 -0.30
N PRO A 695 4.09 15.32 0.10
CA PRO A 695 4.39 15.14 1.51
C PRO A 695 4.60 16.50 2.19
N PRO A 696 4.46 16.61 3.52
CA PRO A 696 4.67 17.86 4.26
C PRO A 696 6.02 18.51 3.96
N THR A 697 7.03 17.71 3.64
CA THR A 697 8.33 18.17 3.11
C THR A 697 8.79 17.20 2.04
N SER A 698 8.60 17.57 0.77
CA SER A 698 9.07 16.77 -0.37
C SER A 698 10.59 16.62 -0.33
N ASN A 699 11.07 15.38 -0.56
CA ASN A 699 12.51 15.14 -0.65
C ASN A 699 13.04 15.72 -1.97
N VAL A 700 13.92 16.69 -1.88
CA VAL A 700 14.55 17.39 -3.02
C VAL A 700 16.07 17.34 -2.96
N ASP A 701 16.60 16.39 -2.20
CA ASP A 701 18.04 16.18 -2.10
C ASP A 701 18.60 15.78 -3.46
N LEU A 702 19.72 16.40 -3.78
CA LEU A 702 20.44 16.13 -5.02
C LEU A 702 20.78 14.63 -5.14
N VAL A 703 20.73 14.14 -6.35
CA VAL A 703 21.12 12.76 -6.69
C VAL A 703 22.41 12.82 -7.49
N GLY A 704 23.49 12.43 -6.85
CA GLY A 704 24.84 12.61 -7.39
C GLY A 704 25.34 14.04 -7.27
N ASP A 705 26.47 14.33 -7.92
CA ASP A 705 27.10 15.64 -7.93
C ASP A 705 26.33 16.62 -8.81
N TYR A 706 26.12 17.83 -8.28
CA TYR A 706 25.54 18.95 -9.02
C TYR A 706 26.36 20.21 -8.80
N LYS A 707 27.17 20.56 -9.79
CA LYS A 707 28.07 21.75 -9.77
C LYS A 707 27.83 22.55 -11.05
N PRO A 708 26.70 23.29 -11.14
CA PRO A 708 26.35 23.97 -12.37
C PRO A 708 27.29 25.16 -12.63
N LEU A 709 27.59 25.36 -13.92
CA LEU A 709 28.31 26.49 -14.40
C LEU A 709 27.48 27.76 -14.21
N ALA A 710 28.14 28.94 -14.16
CA ALA A 710 27.45 30.21 -14.09
C ALA A 710 26.71 30.51 -15.42
N SER A 711 25.64 31.31 -15.32
CA SER A 711 24.89 31.82 -16.47
C SER A 711 25.68 32.83 -17.26
N GLY A 712 25.40 32.96 -18.56
CA GLY A 712 25.97 33.96 -19.46
C GLY A 712 26.45 33.42 -20.79
N PHE A 713 26.94 34.34 -21.63
CA PHE A 713 27.33 34.10 -23.03
C PHE A 713 28.84 34.09 -23.27
N ASN A 714 29.65 34.39 -22.24
CA ASN A 714 31.09 34.23 -22.37
C ASN A 714 31.46 32.77 -22.13
N TYR A 715 31.12 31.92 -23.10
CA TYR A 715 31.20 30.47 -23.02
C TYR A 715 32.62 29.98 -22.70
N GLU A 716 33.66 30.54 -23.34
CA GLU A 716 35.04 30.16 -23.10
C GLU A 716 35.44 30.41 -21.64
N LYS A 717 35.17 31.60 -21.10
CA LYS A 717 35.45 31.95 -19.69
C LYS A 717 34.67 31.08 -18.71
N LEU A 718 33.45 30.68 -19.10
CA LEU A 718 32.56 29.86 -18.27
C LEU A 718 32.85 28.36 -18.40
N GLY A 719 33.72 27.95 -19.29
CA GLY A 719 34.01 26.53 -19.55
C GLY A 719 32.86 25.78 -20.22
N VAL A 720 31.99 26.49 -20.93
CA VAL A 720 30.86 25.91 -21.66
C VAL A 720 31.30 25.43 -23.03
N ILE A 721 31.21 24.12 -23.25
CA ILE A 721 31.55 23.45 -24.51
C ILE A 721 30.46 22.46 -24.89
N PRO A 722 30.27 22.20 -26.18
CA PRO A 722 29.39 21.10 -26.63
C PRO A 722 29.81 19.76 -26.07
N ARG A 723 28.85 18.93 -25.65
CA ARG A 723 29.07 17.61 -25.04
C ARG A 723 27.97 16.64 -25.50
N LYS A 724 28.23 15.34 -25.37
CA LYS A 724 27.18 14.34 -25.62
C LYS A 724 26.11 14.36 -24.50
N PRO A 725 24.85 14.01 -24.81
CA PRO A 725 23.83 13.89 -23.78
C PRO A 725 24.27 13.04 -22.57
N ALA A 726 24.97 11.93 -22.82
CA ALA A 726 25.48 11.04 -21.78
C ALA A 726 26.42 11.74 -20.74
N ASP A 727 27.08 12.82 -21.13
CA ASP A 727 27.97 13.57 -20.23
C ASP A 727 27.21 14.37 -19.16
N PHE A 728 25.88 14.46 -19.29
CA PHE A 728 24.97 15.12 -18.35
C PHE A 728 24.19 14.11 -17.48
N GLN A 729 24.45 12.82 -17.65
CA GLN A 729 23.76 11.75 -16.93
C GLN A 729 24.07 11.73 -15.42
#